data_bc2b64726b63c457d313d7c7d4e576ae
#
_entry.id   bc2b64726b63c457d313d7c7d4e576ae
#
_cell.length_a   1.000
_cell.length_b   1.000
_cell.length_c   1.000
_cell.angle_alpha   90.00
_cell.angle_beta   90.00
_cell.angle_gamma   90.00
#
_symmetry.space_group_name_H-M   'P 1'
#
loop_
_entity.id
_entity.type
_entity.pdbx_description
1 polymer ?
#
loop_
_entity_poly.entity_id
_entity_poly.type
_entity_poly.pdbx_seq_one_letter_code
_entity_poly.pdbx_strand_id
1 'polypeptide(L)'
;MEDQFYTQLQKEPNFKTPDEEIQFLKSELERHAYSKETKNSHQEMHREDIAESVVSAYKKAPTETILHESAQLSEQEHEGIHLKLSPEEHDKAIEGLFTMMLEKGIKNTINTVTRMNNPHLEDDFHRFLVQYLAAQYEVPGLKPKTDLAKSLGLRMYEIVLPNKKNGKERDYKQTVSQMEQFMAGMQSIASDPKNKDKNFYTLELSLAEGTDDMAMYVTVPKQRGDLLEKQLLSLFEDVRITEVYDDYNIFSYTGVTSASYGVAGKHEVLQMKTYDDFDHDPMNVLVNAFSKLENAGEGASIQFVIMPNSDYHIKEYGDVLDNLKKGQKLKEATDNSVSSHLSKGFQDFFATKKEDEEKQEKILDDNAIASVTEKLSSTIVQTNIRIVTSAKTKQRSDEILHMLESSFQQFNNTKGNDIHFKQLRSDRLEDTVHEFIFRMFNTPHTFRLNLKELATMYHFPLEISETSQIKQESNKIAPAPSNTPTEGVVIGKNVFRHKQTMAAMKPEDRLRHFYAIGQTGTGKSHLFKQMVVQDIKNGDGVCFIDPHGSDIEDIMQYIPPERIDDVVYFDPAHTDRPMGLNMLEYDTRFPEQKSFVVNELMGIFNKLFDMKAGGGAMFEQYFRNSAGLVMEHPESGNTLLEIGRVLGDKSFRDMKLRYCTNPIIKQFWINAEKTTGEQGLENFIPYITSKFDVFISNEIMRPVVAQQKSAFNFREIMDNKKILLVNLSKGRLGEINANLIGLVLVGKILMAALSRVDSLDKKLPPFYLYIDEFQNVSTDSISQILSEARKYGLGLHMAHQFIAQLDEGIKDAVFGNVGTMVTFRISSEDAQYMEKRFLPQFTSDDIMKIPNFNAYIQMIGNGSPLAPFNIETLPLEHFAKKNPRGVSEKIKQLSYFKFGRDRKEVEADIMRRYM
;
A
#
# COMPACT_ATOMS: atom_id res chain seq x y z
N MET A 1 47.18 -12.35 0.20
CA MET A 1 46.33 -12.77 -0.92
C MET A 1 45.18 -11.76 -1.08
N GLU A 2 44.42 -11.50 -0.02
CA GLU A 2 43.35 -10.50 -0.01
C GLU A 2 43.80 -9.12 -0.49
N ASP A 3 44.97 -8.62 -0.02
CA ASP A 3 45.50 -7.28 -0.39
C ASP A 3 45.92 -7.18 -1.86
N GLN A 4 46.40 -8.27 -2.46
CA GLN A 4 46.80 -8.30 -3.89
C GLN A 4 45.56 -8.34 -4.79
N PHE A 5 44.54 -9.08 -4.40
CA PHE A 5 43.28 -9.15 -5.13
C PHE A 5 42.51 -7.82 -5.00
N TYR A 6 42.51 -7.23 -3.80
CA TYR A 6 41.89 -5.92 -3.57
C TYR A 6 42.54 -4.81 -4.39
N THR A 7 43.86 -4.85 -4.55
CA THR A 7 44.61 -3.89 -5.39
C THR A 7 44.32 -4.09 -6.89
N GLN A 8 43.98 -5.29 -7.32
CA GLN A 8 43.62 -5.59 -8.69
C GLN A 8 42.19 -5.21 -9.01
N LEU A 9 41.26 -5.41 -8.08
CA LEU A 9 39.86 -4.93 -8.13
C LEU A 9 39.78 -3.40 -8.31
N GLN A 10 40.74 -2.65 -7.78
CA GLN A 10 40.81 -1.19 -7.95
C GLN A 10 41.37 -0.73 -9.32
N LYS A 11 41.96 -1.62 -10.11
CA LYS A 11 42.63 -1.25 -11.36
C LYS A 11 41.84 -1.50 -12.63
N GLU A 12 40.90 -2.45 -12.65
CA GLU A 12 40.25 -2.89 -13.88
C GLU A 12 38.72 -3.06 -13.88
N PRO A 13 37.99 -3.06 -12.76
CA PRO A 13 36.56 -3.41 -12.82
C PRO A 13 35.69 -2.20 -13.10
N ASN A 14 34.86 -2.35 -14.07
CA ASN A 14 33.69 -1.52 -14.32
C ASN A 14 32.67 -2.39 -15.07
N PHE A 15 32.22 -3.46 -14.38
CA PHE A 15 31.36 -4.47 -14.97
C PHE A 15 29.99 -3.86 -15.32
N LYS A 16 29.56 -4.11 -16.55
CA LYS A 16 28.27 -3.66 -17.07
C LYS A 16 27.20 -4.74 -17.00
N THR A 17 27.62 -6.00 -16.94
CA THR A 17 26.73 -7.16 -16.89
C THR A 17 27.19 -8.15 -15.82
N PRO A 18 26.24 -8.90 -15.22
CA PRO A 18 26.57 -9.97 -14.27
C PRO A 18 27.50 -11.04 -14.85
N ASP A 19 27.43 -11.28 -16.16
CA ASP A 19 28.26 -12.28 -16.81
C ASP A 19 29.73 -11.87 -16.86
N GLU A 20 30.03 -10.59 -17.07
CA GLU A 20 31.39 -10.04 -17.01
C GLU A 20 31.97 -10.20 -15.61
N GLU A 21 31.16 -9.92 -14.58
CA GLU A 21 31.51 -10.07 -13.17
C GLU A 21 31.83 -11.53 -12.82
N ILE A 22 30.94 -12.45 -13.20
CA ILE A 22 31.10 -13.89 -12.97
C ILE A 22 32.33 -14.46 -13.72
N GLN A 23 32.54 -14.06 -14.96
CA GLN A 23 33.70 -14.49 -15.72
C GLN A 23 35.03 -14.00 -15.12
N PHE A 24 35.04 -12.75 -14.65
CA PHE A 24 36.18 -12.21 -13.94
C PHE A 24 36.49 -12.99 -12.67
N LEU A 25 35.51 -13.21 -11.81
CA LEU A 25 35.68 -13.99 -10.58
C LEU A 25 36.14 -15.43 -10.86
N LYS A 26 35.63 -16.08 -11.91
CA LYS A 26 36.06 -17.41 -12.33
C LYS A 26 37.49 -17.40 -12.82
N SER A 27 37.87 -16.42 -13.63
CA SER A 27 39.25 -16.30 -14.15
C SER A 27 40.26 -16.04 -13.04
N GLU A 28 39.89 -15.26 -12.03
CA GLU A 28 40.79 -14.98 -10.90
C GLU A 28 40.89 -16.20 -9.96
N LEU A 29 39.82 -16.95 -9.75
CA LEU A 29 39.86 -18.22 -9.02
C LEU A 29 40.79 -19.23 -9.71
N GLU A 30 40.70 -19.35 -11.05
CA GLU A 30 41.61 -20.22 -11.84
C GLU A 30 43.06 -19.73 -11.79
N ARG A 31 43.25 -18.41 -11.90
CA ARG A 31 44.58 -17.81 -11.85
C ARG A 31 45.30 -18.00 -10.50
N HIS A 32 44.53 -17.88 -9.40
CA HIS A 32 45.05 -18.14 -8.07
C HIS A 32 45.28 -19.63 -7.79
N ALA A 33 44.50 -20.52 -8.39
CA ALA A 33 44.72 -21.95 -8.35
C ALA A 33 45.98 -22.35 -9.12
N TYR A 34 46.20 -21.80 -10.33
CA TYR A 34 47.38 -22.06 -11.16
C TYR A 34 48.67 -21.45 -10.63
N SER A 35 48.63 -20.27 -10.01
CA SER A 35 49.82 -19.58 -9.54
C SER A 35 50.53 -20.29 -8.37
N LYS A 36 49.89 -21.25 -7.69
CA LYS A 36 50.44 -22.05 -6.59
C LYS A 36 50.99 -23.41 -6.99
N GLU A 37 50.56 -23.97 -8.10
CA GLU A 37 51.14 -25.20 -8.62
C GLU A 37 52.61 -25.02 -9.06
N THR A 38 53.04 -23.77 -9.30
CA THR A 38 54.41 -23.43 -9.74
C THR A 38 55.38 -23.00 -8.63
N LYS A 39 54.94 -22.93 -7.36
CA LYS A 39 55.82 -22.61 -6.23
C LYS A 39 55.73 -23.66 -5.13
N ASN A 40 56.73 -24.55 -5.07
CA ASN A 40 56.98 -25.51 -3.99
C ASN A 40 56.84 -24.87 -2.60
N SER A 41 55.79 -25.16 -1.87
CA SER A 41 55.75 -25.14 -0.43
C SER A 41 54.55 -25.97 0.10
N HIS A 42 54.87 -26.91 1.00
CA HIS A 42 53.95 -27.82 1.66
C HIS A 42 52.88 -27.11 2.49
N GLN A 43 51.75 -26.81 1.88
CA GLN A 43 50.45 -26.70 2.46
C GLN A 43 49.43 -26.67 1.32
N GLU A 44 48.74 -27.77 1.08
CA GLU A 44 47.58 -27.84 0.23
C GLU A 44 46.47 -27.02 0.90
N MET A 45 46.32 -25.77 0.49
CA MET A 45 45.05 -25.07 0.74
C MET A 45 44.02 -25.60 -0.25
N HIS A 46 42.88 -26.08 0.28
CA HIS A 46 41.76 -26.54 -0.54
C HIS A 46 41.24 -25.41 -1.43
N ARG A 47 40.74 -25.76 -2.62
CA ARG A 47 40.07 -24.80 -3.55
C ARG A 47 38.98 -23.94 -2.85
N GLU A 48 38.36 -24.50 -1.83
CA GLU A 48 37.37 -23.83 -0.98
C GLU A 48 37.95 -22.63 -0.20
N ASP A 49 39.16 -22.78 0.39
CA ASP A 49 39.84 -21.70 1.12
C ASP A 49 40.24 -20.54 0.21
N ILE A 50 40.56 -20.85 -1.07
CA ILE A 50 40.89 -19.82 -2.08
C ILE A 50 39.62 -19.10 -2.52
N ALA A 51 38.54 -19.82 -2.71
CA ALA A 51 37.24 -19.25 -3.07
C ALA A 51 36.73 -18.33 -1.94
N GLU A 52 36.83 -18.77 -0.70
CA GLU A 52 36.43 -18.00 0.48
C GLU A 52 37.24 -16.70 0.62
N SER A 53 38.57 -16.75 0.38
CA SER A 53 39.42 -15.56 0.43
C SER A 53 39.14 -14.56 -0.69
N VAL A 54 38.82 -15.03 -1.91
CA VAL A 54 38.43 -14.20 -3.06
C VAL A 54 37.07 -13.54 -2.83
N VAL A 55 36.09 -14.31 -2.37
CA VAL A 55 34.74 -13.82 -2.07
C VAL A 55 34.76 -12.83 -0.91
N SER A 56 35.59 -13.09 0.13
CA SER A 56 35.72 -12.17 1.28
C SER A 56 36.31 -10.82 0.85
N ALA A 57 37.36 -10.83 0.03
CA ALA A 57 37.97 -9.60 -0.49
C ALA A 57 37.04 -8.85 -1.45
N TYR A 58 36.24 -9.57 -2.25
CA TYR A 58 35.23 -9.00 -3.14
C TYR A 58 34.09 -8.32 -2.37
N LYS A 59 33.60 -8.94 -1.30
CA LYS A 59 32.56 -8.36 -0.40
C LYS A 59 33.02 -7.07 0.28
N LYS A 60 34.32 -6.88 0.54
CA LYS A 60 34.88 -5.68 1.17
C LYS A 60 35.07 -4.51 0.22
N ALA A 61 35.04 -4.76 -1.09
CA ALA A 61 35.26 -3.72 -2.08
C ALA A 61 33.96 -2.90 -2.29
N PRO A 62 34.04 -1.54 -2.39
CA PRO A 62 32.87 -0.70 -2.61
C PRO A 62 32.21 -1.00 -3.96
N THR A 63 30.90 -1.16 -3.99
CA THR A 63 30.11 -1.46 -5.18
C THR A 63 30.35 -0.44 -6.31
N GLU A 64 30.50 0.83 -5.93
CA GLU A 64 30.73 1.96 -6.84
C GLU A 64 32.07 1.86 -7.61
N THR A 65 33.03 1.11 -7.09
CA THR A 65 34.35 0.90 -7.75
C THR A 65 34.37 -0.34 -8.64
N ILE A 66 33.42 -1.25 -8.49
CA ILE A 66 33.39 -2.54 -9.16
C ILE A 66 32.36 -2.58 -10.29
N LEU A 67 31.17 -2.02 -10.06
CA LEU A 67 30.07 -2.04 -11.01
C LEU A 67 29.90 -0.69 -11.72
N HIS A 68 29.60 -0.74 -13.00
CA HIS A 68 29.18 0.44 -13.76
C HIS A 68 27.85 0.98 -13.20
N GLU A 69 27.60 2.30 -13.26
CA GLU A 69 26.37 2.93 -12.75
C GLU A 69 25.07 2.24 -13.23
N SER A 70 25.07 1.71 -14.46
CA SER A 70 23.90 1.01 -15.01
C SER A 70 23.70 -0.41 -14.48
N ALA A 71 24.66 -0.96 -13.76
CA ALA A 71 24.61 -2.30 -13.16
C ALA A 71 24.49 -2.25 -11.63
N GLN A 72 24.52 -1.05 -11.03
CA GLN A 72 24.30 -0.85 -9.62
C GLN A 72 22.80 -0.90 -9.30
N LEU A 73 22.43 -1.68 -8.31
CA LEU A 73 21.07 -1.69 -7.79
C LEU A 73 20.82 -0.39 -7.01
N SER A 74 19.68 0.22 -7.24
CA SER A 74 19.21 1.33 -6.41
C SER A 74 18.94 0.87 -4.97
N GLU A 75 19.00 1.77 -4.00
CA GLU A 75 18.67 1.44 -2.60
C GLU A 75 17.27 0.82 -2.46
N GLN A 76 16.32 1.24 -3.30
CA GLN A 76 14.96 0.69 -3.32
C GLN A 76 14.91 -0.75 -3.86
N GLU A 77 15.73 -1.08 -4.85
CA GLU A 77 15.86 -2.45 -5.34
C GLU A 77 16.57 -3.32 -4.31
N HIS A 78 17.59 -2.81 -3.62
CA HIS A 78 18.26 -3.49 -2.50
C HIS A 78 17.31 -3.77 -1.34
N GLU A 79 16.52 -2.78 -0.88
CA GLU A 79 15.51 -2.99 0.17
C GLU A 79 14.40 -3.94 -0.27
N GLY A 80 13.94 -3.82 -1.53
CA GLY A 80 12.93 -4.72 -2.08
C GLY A 80 13.40 -6.17 -2.15
N ILE A 81 14.68 -6.41 -2.46
CA ILE A 81 15.30 -7.74 -2.46
C ILE A 81 15.56 -8.20 -1.01
N HIS A 82 16.05 -7.35 -0.14
CA HIS A 82 16.31 -7.67 1.27
C HIS A 82 15.03 -8.06 2.02
N LEU A 83 13.92 -7.34 1.81
CA LEU A 83 12.62 -7.68 2.40
C LEU A 83 12.04 -9.00 1.88
N LYS A 84 12.37 -9.38 0.64
CA LYS A 84 11.96 -10.66 0.04
C LYS A 84 12.85 -11.83 0.45
N LEU A 85 14.09 -11.57 0.86
CA LEU A 85 15.08 -12.55 1.29
C LEU A 85 15.33 -12.48 2.81
N SER A 86 14.34 -12.05 3.61
CA SER A 86 14.48 -12.02 5.09
C SER A 86 14.92 -13.37 5.62
N PRO A 87 16.00 -13.44 6.42
CA PRO A 87 16.62 -14.72 6.82
C PRO A 87 15.67 -15.55 7.67
N GLU A 88 15.37 -16.76 7.22
CA GLU A 88 14.74 -17.82 7.99
C GLU A 88 15.81 -18.77 8.57
N GLU A 89 15.45 -19.61 9.55
CA GLU A 89 16.42 -20.48 10.27
C GLU A 89 17.19 -21.45 9.36
N HIS A 90 16.75 -21.67 8.12
CA HIS A 90 17.31 -22.66 7.17
C HIS A 90 18.01 -22.05 5.94
N ASP A 91 18.27 -20.75 5.92
CA ASP A 91 18.98 -20.06 4.81
C ASP A 91 20.30 -20.72 4.43
N LYS A 92 21.05 -21.26 5.40
CA LYS A 92 22.27 -22.00 5.13
C LYS A 92 22.07 -23.25 4.29
N ALA A 93 20.91 -23.91 4.42
CA ALA A 93 20.57 -25.09 3.63
C ALA A 93 20.25 -24.70 2.19
N ILE A 94 19.51 -23.61 1.98
CA ILE A 94 19.23 -23.04 0.65
C ILE A 94 20.53 -22.60 -0.03
N GLU A 95 21.42 -21.92 0.69
CA GLU A 95 22.73 -21.50 0.18
C GLU A 95 23.59 -22.70 -0.25
N GLY A 96 23.55 -23.78 0.52
CA GLY A 96 24.22 -25.02 0.16
C GLY A 96 23.63 -25.70 -1.09
N LEU A 97 22.30 -25.72 -1.21
CA LEU A 97 21.60 -26.23 -2.38
C LEU A 97 21.87 -25.40 -3.63
N PHE A 98 21.94 -24.08 -3.47
CA PHE A 98 22.30 -23.17 -4.55
C PHE A 98 23.73 -23.41 -5.06
N THR A 99 24.68 -23.53 -4.15
CA THR A 99 26.08 -23.85 -4.48
C THR A 99 26.16 -25.19 -5.22
N MET A 100 25.43 -26.20 -4.73
CA MET A 100 25.35 -27.51 -5.39
C MET A 100 24.74 -27.42 -6.79
N MET A 101 23.73 -26.56 -6.99
CA MET A 101 23.11 -26.33 -8.29
C MET A 101 24.12 -25.75 -9.29
N LEU A 102 24.89 -24.76 -8.87
CA LEU A 102 25.91 -24.14 -9.72
C LEU A 102 27.06 -25.11 -10.09
N GLU A 103 27.47 -25.98 -9.16
CA GLU A 103 28.58 -26.90 -9.35
C GLU A 103 28.18 -28.21 -10.05
N LYS A 104 27.05 -28.79 -9.68
CA LYS A 104 26.63 -30.14 -10.08
C LYS A 104 25.37 -30.19 -10.92
N GLY A 105 24.75 -29.01 -11.15
CA GLY A 105 23.55 -28.85 -11.96
C GLY A 105 22.26 -29.18 -11.23
N ILE A 106 21.19 -28.57 -11.70
CA ILE A 106 19.86 -28.60 -11.09
C ILE A 106 19.32 -30.03 -10.81
N LYS A 107 19.57 -30.98 -11.72
CA LYS A 107 19.02 -32.33 -11.55
C LYS A 107 19.58 -33.04 -10.32
N ASN A 108 20.87 -32.88 -10.06
CA ASN A 108 21.50 -33.46 -8.86
C ASN A 108 21.02 -32.78 -7.60
N THR A 109 20.82 -31.45 -7.65
CA THR A 109 20.34 -30.68 -6.51
C THR A 109 18.91 -31.04 -6.16
N ILE A 110 18.01 -31.15 -7.15
CA ILE A 110 16.62 -31.57 -6.91
C ILE A 110 16.58 -32.98 -6.31
N ASN A 111 17.33 -33.93 -6.88
CA ASN A 111 17.41 -35.29 -6.31
C ASN A 111 17.89 -35.29 -4.85
N THR A 112 18.78 -34.35 -4.49
CA THR A 112 19.29 -34.23 -3.13
C THR A 112 18.25 -33.66 -2.21
N VAL A 113 17.58 -32.56 -2.60
CA VAL A 113 16.57 -31.91 -1.77
C VAL A 113 15.38 -32.83 -1.53
N THR A 114 14.92 -33.57 -2.56
CA THR A 114 13.84 -34.55 -2.42
C THR A 114 14.23 -35.66 -1.44
N ARG A 115 15.49 -36.18 -1.52
CA ARG A 115 16.01 -37.19 -0.59
C ARG A 115 16.18 -36.71 0.86
N MET A 116 16.26 -35.40 1.09
CA MET A 116 16.27 -34.84 2.45
C MET A 116 14.91 -34.99 3.14
N ASN A 117 13.86 -35.33 2.39
CA ASN A 117 12.50 -35.55 2.87
C ASN A 117 12.00 -34.42 3.77
N ASN A 118 12.31 -33.21 3.36
CA ASN A 118 11.82 -31.99 4.00
C ASN A 118 11.08 -31.11 2.96
N PRO A 119 9.75 -31.26 2.87
CA PRO A 119 8.94 -30.54 1.89
C PRO A 119 8.99 -29.02 2.03
N HIS A 120 9.17 -28.50 3.25
CA HIS A 120 9.34 -27.07 3.48
C HIS A 120 10.59 -26.54 2.77
N LEU A 121 11.72 -27.20 2.96
CA LEU A 121 12.98 -26.81 2.31
C LEU A 121 12.93 -26.99 0.79
N GLU A 122 12.21 -28.01 0.31
CA GLU A 122 12.02 -28.25 -1.13
C GLU A 122 11.18 -27.15 -1.77
N ASP A 123 10.15 -26.68 -1.09
CA ASP A 123 9.30 -25.58 -1.55
C ASP A 123 10.06 -24.24 -1.56
N ASP A 124 10.82 -23.95 -0.51
CA ASP A 124 11.67 -22.77 -0.46
C ASP A 124 12.73 -22.76 -1.58
N PHE A 125 13.32 -23.92 -1.85
CA PHE A 125 14.27 -24.06 -2.96
C PHE A 125 13.58 -23.88 -4.33
N HIS A 126 12.35 -24.35 -4.49
CA HIS A 126 11.54 -24.13 -5.69
C HIS A 126 11.27 -22.63 -5.88
N ARG A 127 10.80 -21.94 -4.83
CA ARG A 127 10.56 -20.48 -4.83
C ARG A 127 11.82 -19.71 -5.24
N PHE A 128 12.95 -20.08 -4.65
CA PHE A 128 14.25 -19.52 -5.01
C PHE A 128 14.58 -19.72 -6.51
N LEU A 129 14.39 -20.93 -7.04
CA LEU A 129 14.64 -21.23 -8.46
C LEU A 129 13.76 -20.41 -9.40
N VAL A 130 12.49 -20.25 -9.07
CA VAL A 130 11.55 -19.43 -9.86
C VAL A 130 12.01 -17.97 -9.88
N GLN A 131 12.42 -17.42 -8.74
CA GLN A 131 12.94 -16.06 -8.65
C GLN A 131 14.26 -15.90 -9.42
N TYR A 132 15.16 -16.87 -9.31
CA TYR A 132 16.44 -16.89 -10.01
C TYR A 132 16.26 -16.88 -11.54
N LEU A 133 15.32 -17.68 -12.06
CA LEU A 133 14.96 -17.68 -13.48
C LEU A 133 14.21 -16.41 -13.90
N ALA A 134 13.39 -15.84 -13.01
CA ALA A 134 12.70 -14.57 -13.26
C ALA A 134 13.68 -13.42 -13.46
N ALA A 135 14.80 -13.43 -12.71
CA ALA A 135 15.92 -12.51 -12.84
C ALA A 135 16.81 -12.79 -14.06
N GLN A 136 16.40 -13.72 -14.95
CA GLN A 136 17.07 -14.11 -16.19
C GLN A 136 18.44 -14.80 -16.02
N TYR A 137 18.72 -15.38 -14.85
CA TYR A 137 19.91 -16.18 -14.63
C TYR A 137 19.74 -17.58 -15.24
N GLU A 138 20.83 -18.13 -15.81
CA GLU A 138 20.82 -19.48 -16.33
C GLU A 138 20.97 -20.51 -15.20
N VAL A 139 20.11 -21.53 -15.23
CA VAL A 139 20.20 -22.66 -14.30
C VAL A 139 21.00 -23.79 -14.94
N PRO A 140 22.19 -24.15 -14.41
CA PRO A 140 23.03 -25.19 -14.98
C PRO A 140 22.31 -26.56 -15.03
N GLY A 141 22.32 -27.17 -16.21
CA GLY A 141 21.72 -28.47 -16.46
C GLY A 141 20.22 -28.48 -16.71
N LEU A 142 19.54 -27.34 -16.68
CA LEU A 142 18.16 -27.21 -17.08
C LEU A 142 18.03 -27.27 -18.60
N LYS A 143 17.49 -28.40 -19.10
CA LYS A 143 17.29 -28.53 -20.55
C LYS A 143 15.98 -27.88 -20.96
N PRO A 144 15.97 -27.01 -21.98
CA PRO A 144 14.72 -26.48 -22.54
C PRO A 144 13.76 -27.61 -22.94
N LYS A 145 12.46 -27.40 -22.74
CA LYS A 145 11.37 -28.34 -23.06
C LYS A 145 11.21 -29.57 -22.15
N THR A 146 11.94 -29.68 -21.06
CA THR A 146 11.63 -30.67 -20.03
C THR A 146 10.39 -30.22 -19.22
N ASP A 147 9.70 -31.18 -18.57
CA ASP A 147 8.56 -30.85 -17.73
C ASP A 147 8.96 -29.95 -16.56
N LEU A 148 10.16 -30.14 -16.02
CA LEU A 148 10.74 -29.25 -15.03
C LEU A 148 10.94 -27.81 -15.59
N ALA A 149 11.46 -27.66 -16.79
CA ALA A 149 11.64 -26.33 -17.40
C ALA A 149 10.30 -25.63 -17.68
N LYS A 150 9.27 -26.39 -18.06
CA LYS A 150 7.90 -25.85 -18.23
C LYS A 150 7.32 -25.41 -16.89
N SER A 151 7.48 -26.22 -15.86
CA SER A 151 7.04 -25.95 -14.51
C SER A 151 7.68 -24.67 -13.94
N LEU A 152 8.99 -24.56 -13.96
CA LEU A 152 9.73 -23.37 -13.53
C LEU A 152 9.45 -22.13 -14.41
N GLY A 153 8.93 -22.33 -15.61
CA GLY A 153 8.46 -21.26 -16.50
C GLY A 153 7.03 -20.77 -16.24
N LEU A 154 6.34 -21.29 -15.24
CA LEU A 154 5.02 -20.82 -14.84
C LEU A 154 5.14 -19.50 -14.05
N ARG A 155 4.06 -18.72 -14.09
CA ARG A 155 3.87 -17.53 -13.25
C ARG A 155 2.58 -17.71 -12.49
N MET A 156 2.65 -17.41 -11.20
CA MET A 156 1.53 -17.53 -10.29
C MET A 156 0.83 -16.19 -10.10
N TYR A 157 -0.48 -16.24 -10.07
CA TYR A 157 -1.35 -15.10 -9.84
C TYR A 157 -2.30 -15.42 -8.69
N GLU A 158 -2.30 -14.56 -7.69
CA GLU A 158 -3.32 -14.56 -6.65
C GLU A 158 -4.58 -13.88 -7.18
N ILE A 159 -5.71 -14.55 -7.00
CA ILE A 159 -7.02 -14.06 -7.44
C ILE A 159 -7.85 -13.72 -6.21
N VAL A 160 -8.19 -12.44 -6.07
CA VAL A 160 -9.00 -11.94 -4.95
C VAL A 160 -10.29 -11.35 -5.49
N LEU A 161 -11.41 -11.76 -4.92
CA LEU A 161 -12.72 -11.24 -5.28
C LEU A 161 -13.14 -10.13 -4.31
N PRO A 162 -13.78 -9.07 -4.80
CA PRO A 162 -14.31 -8.02 -3.95
C PRO A 162 -15.51 -8.53 -3.16
N ASN A 163 -15.59 -8.10 -1.91
CA ASN A 163 -16.75 -8.38 -1.05
C ASN A 163 -17.94 -7.48 -1.45
N LYS A 164 -18.81 -7.95 -2.33
CA LYS A 164 -20.01 -7.20 -2.75
C LYS A 164 -21.20 -7.53 -1.85
N LYS A 165 -21.46 -6.68 -0.86
CA LYS A 165 -22.75 -6.57 -0.17
C LYS A 165 -23.67 -5.54 -0.85
N ASN A 166 -23.80 -5.55 -2.15
CA ASN A 166 -24.77 -4.68 -2.86
C ASN A 166 -26.01 -5.46 -3.26
N GLY A 167 -26.88 -5.84 -2.31
CA GLY A 167 -28.35 -6.07 -2.47
C GLY A 167 -28.90 -6.87 -3.65
N LYS A 168 -28.06 -7.38 -4.56
CA LYS A 168 -28.43 -8.32 -5.60
C LYS A 168 -27.73 -9.64 -5.32
N GLU A 169 -28.50 -10.60 -4.82
CA GLU A 169 -28.10 -12.01 -4.81
C GLU A 169 -27.66 -12.39 -6.21
N ARG A 170 -26.37 -12.74 -6.37
CA ARG A 170 -25.92 -13.37 -7.62
C ARG A 170 -26.32 -14.84 -7.55
N ASP A 171 -26.92 -15.35 -8.60
CA ASP A 171 -27.12 -16.79 -8.75
C ASP A 171 -25.71 -17.44 -8.89
N TYR A 172 -25.38 -18.39 -7.99
CA TYR A 172 -24.10 -19.12 -8.06
C TYR A 172 -23.93 -19.84 -9.41
N LYS A 173 -25.03 -20.33 -10.01
CA LYS A 173 -25.02 -20.97 -11.34
C LYS A 173 -24.46 -20.02 -12.42
N GLN A 174 -24.75 -18.73 -12.32
CA GLN A 174 -24.16 -17.73 -13.21
C GLN A 174 -22.65 -17.63 -13.05
N THR A 175 -22.13 -17.63 -11.82
CA THR A 175 -20.69 -17.56 -11.55
C THR A 175 -19.98 -18.82 -12.01
N VAL A 176 -20.57 -20.00 -11.77
CA VAL A 176 -20.01 -21.26 -12.27
C VAL A 176 -19.99 -21.29 -13.81
N SER A 177 -21.05 -20.81 -14.47
CA SER A 177 -21.08 -20.67 -15.92
C SER A 177 -20.02 -19.70 -16.45
N GLN A 178 -19.77 -18.58 -15.74
CA GLN A 178 -18.67 -17.67 -16.07
C GLN A 178 -17.31 -18.34 -15.91
N MET A 179 -17.13 -19.18 -14.86
CA MET A 179 -15.92 -19.95 -14.68
C MET A 179 -15.71 -21.01 -15.76
N GLU A 180 -16.78 -21.67 -16.22
CA GLU A 180 -16.72 -22.58 -17.38
C GLU A 180 -16.26 -21.82 -18.64
N GLN A 181 -16.79 -20.60 -18.88
CA GLN A 181 -16.36 -19.75 -19.99
C GLN A 181 -14.90 -19.32 -19.87
N PHE A 182 -14.44 -18.98 -18.65
CA PHE A 182 -13.03 -18.70 -18.37
C PHE A 182 -12.16 -19.89 -18.76
N MET A 183 -12.48 -21.09 -18.26
CA MET A 183 -11.74 -22.31 -18.57
C MET A 183 -11.77 -22.64 -20.07
N ALA A 184 -12.87 -22.37 -20.77
CA ALA A 184 -12.95 -22.51 -22.22
C ALA A 184 -12.01 -21.54 -22.95
N GLY A 185 -11.93 -20.29 -22.51
CA GLY A 185 -10.97 -19.32 -23.03
C GLY A 185 -9.52 -19.74 -22.82
N MET A 186 -9.23 -20.39 -21.66
CA MET A 186 -7.90 -20.90 -21.33
C MET A 186 -7.47 -22.11 -22.18
N GLN A 187 -8.37 -22.78 -22.92
CA GLN A 187 -8.00 -23.85 -23.85
C GLN A 187 -6.99 -23.38 -24.91
N SER A 188 -6.98 -22.09 -25.25
CA SER A 188 -6.02 -21.51 -26.19
C SER A 188 -4.56 -21.52 -25.68
N ILE A 189 -4.32 -21.83 -24.40
CA ILE A 189 -2.97 -22.03 -23.85
C ILE A 189 -2.25 -23.20 -24.54
N ALA A 190 -2.99 -24.24 -24.90
CA ALA A 190 -2.43 -25.42 -25.59
C ALA A 190 -2.05 -25.15 -27.05
N SER A 191 -2.64 -24.16 -27.71
CA SER A 191 -2.48 -23.92 -29.13
C SER A 191 -1.28 -23.00 -29.42
N ASP A 192 -0.07 -23.56 -29.39
CA ASP A 192 1.03 -23.00 -30.15
C ASP A 192 1.18 -23.79 -31.46
N PRO A 193 0.81 -23.23 -32.62
CA PRO A 193 0.90 -23.95 -33.91
C PRO A 193 2.33 -24.36 -34.27
N LYS A 194 3.34 -23.77 -33.63
CA LYS A 194 4.76 -24.02 -33.91
C LYS A 194 5.41 -25.01 -32.95
N ASN A 195 4.80 -25.25 -31.79
CA ASN A 195 5.35 -26.15 -30.78
C ASN A 195 4.36 -27.31 -30.52
N LYS A 196 4.80 -28.52 -30.75
CA LYS A 196 4.07 -29.73 -30.38
C LYS A 196 4.05 -30.00 -28.87
N ASP A 197 4.59 -29.06 -28.07
CA ASP A 197 4.67 -29.18 -26.62
C ASP A 197 3.33 -28.84 -25.99
N LYS A 198 2.81 -29.77 -25.21
CA LYS A 198 1.59 -29.58 -24.45
C LYS A 198 1.86 -28.67 -23.25
N ASN A 199 1.22 -27.51 -23.21
CA ASN A 199 1.22 -26.61 -22.06
C ASN A 199 0.08 -26.96 -21.11
N PHE A 200 0.25 -26.63 -19.83
CA PHE A 200 -0.77 -26.78 -18.79
C PHE A 200 -0.83 -25.51 -17.93
N TYR A 201 -1.87 -25.41 -17.13
CA TYR A 201 -2.06 -24.37 -16.11
C TYR A 201 -2.62 -24.98 -14.85
N THR A 202 -2.53 -24.28 -13.72
CA THR A 202 -3.07 -24.76 -12.45
C THR A 202 -4.15 -23.84 -11.90
N LEU A 203 -5.07 -24.43 -11.15
CA LEU A 203 -6.02 -23.76 -10.27
C LEU A 203 -5.80 -24.32 -8.86
N GLU A 204 -5.57 -23.44 -7.89
CA GLU A 204 -5.19 -23.86 -6.55
C GLU A 204 -6.04 -23.14 -5.49
N LEU A 205 -6.44 -23.90 -4.48
CA LEU A 205 -7.11 -23.40 -3.29
C LEU A 205 -6.25 -23.78 -2.10
N SER A 206 -5.67 -22.79 -1.42
CA SER A 206 -4.59 -23.07 -0.47
C SER A 206 -4.71 -22.23 0.79
N LEU A 207 -4.40 -22.87 1.93
CA LEU A 207 -4.13 -22.20 3.20
C LEU A 207 -2.66 -22.44 3.52
N ALA A 208 -1.87 -21.37 3.47
CA ALA A 208 -0.46 -21.42 3.80
C ALA A 208 -0.25 -21.54 5.31
N GLU A 209 0.85 -22.18 5.73
CA GLU A 209 1.22 -22.30 7.13
C GLU A 209 1.40 -20.90 7.75
N GLY A 210 0.87 -20.67 8.95
CA GLY A 210 0.95 -19.39 9.65
C GLY A 210 0.02 -18.30 9.14
N THR A 211 -0.89 -18.58 8.19
CA THR A 211 -1.88 -17.63 7.68
C THR A 211 -3.29 -17.97 8.15
N ASP A 212 -4.11 -16.92 8.32
CA ASP A 212 -5.52 -17.06 8.70
C ASP A 212 -6.42 -17.19 7.48
N ASP A 213 -5.98 -16.70 6.33
CA ASP A 213 -6.79 -16.54 5.14
C ASP A 213 -6.41 -17.56 4.07
N MET A 214 -7.41 -18.27 3.58
CA MET A 214 -7.31 -19.12 2.41
C MET A 214 -7.25 -18.27 1.14
N ALA A 215 -6.39 -18.62 0.20
CA ALA A 215 -6.20 -17.91 -1.06
C ALA A 215 -6.43 -18.81 -2.27
N MET A 216 -6.83 -18.16 -3.37
CA MET A 216 -7.01 -18.80 -4.68
C MET A 216 -5.91 -18.37 -5.62
N TYR A 217 -5.23 -19.34 -6.22
CA TYR A 217 -4.15 -19.08 -7.16
C TYR A 217 -4.41 -19.69 -8.52
N VAL A 218 -3.89 -19.01 -9.54
CA VAL A 218 -3.86 -19.53 -10.92
C VAL A 218 -2.43 -19.44 -11.43
N THR A 219 -1.86 -20.53 -11.92
CA THR A 219 -0.55 -20.48 -12.56
C THR A 219 -0.65 -20.75 -14.05
N VAL A 220 0.07 -19.97 -14.84
CA VAL A 220 0.09 -20.09 -16.31
C VAL A 220 1.52 -19.93 -16.82
N PRO A 221 1.85 -20.44 -18.04
CA PRO A 221 3.13 -20.15 -18.68
C PRO A 221 3.34 -18.62 -18.80
N LYS A 222 4.54 -18.13 -18.50
CA LYS A 222 4.91 -16.70 -18.48
C LYS A 222 4.38 -15.92 -19.68
N GLN A 223 4.42 -16.52 -20.87
CA GLN A 223 3.96 -15.87 -22.12
C GLN A 223 2.43 -15.76 -22.23
N ARG A 224 1.68 -16.34 -21.29
CA ARG A 224 0.21 -16.41 -21.29
C ARG A 224 -0.45 -15.61 -20.16
N GLY A 225 0.32 -14.86 -19.39
CA GLY A 225 -0.22 -13.98 -18.33
C GLY A 225 -1.24 -12.99 -18.85
N ASP A 226 -0.95 -12.30 -19.96
CA ASP A 226 -1.90 -11.37 -20.60
C ASP A 226 -3.22 -12.04 -21.03
N LEU A 227 -3.17 -13.31 -21.43
CA LEU A 227 -4.37 -14.08 -21.75
C LEU A 227 -5.22 -14.35 -20.52
N LEU A 228 -4.58 -14.79 -19.43
CA LEU A 228 -5.23 -15.01 -18.14
C LEU A 228 -5.97 -13.74 -17.67
N GLU A 229 -5.26 -12.60 -17.65
CA GLU A 229 -5.85 -11.34 -17.24
C GLU A 229 -7.05 -10.93 -18.10
N LYS A 230 -6.91 -10.99 -19.43
CA LYS A 230 -7.99 -10.64 -20.35
C LYS A 230 -9.22 -11.52 -20.15
N GLN A 231 -9.04 -12.84 -19.97
CA GLN A 231 -10.14 -13.77 -19.76
C GLN A 231 -10.84 -13.51 -18.42
N LEU A 232 -10.09 -13.38 -17.31
CA LEU A 232 -10.67 -13.10 -15.99
C LEU A 232 -11.40 -11.76 -15.97
N LEU A 233 -10.76 -10.69 -16.44
CA LEU A 233 -11.34 -9.34 -16.40
C LEU A 233 -12.55 -9.15 -17.32
N SER A 234 -12.67 -9.96 -18.39
CA SER A 234 -13.84 -9.92 -19.27
C SER A 234 -15.09 -10.56 -18.64
N LEU A 235 -14.90 -11.50 -17.72
CA LEU A 235 -15.97 -12.28 -17.09
C LEU A 235 -16.27 -11.80 -15.65
N PHE A 236 -15.25 -11.33 -14.95
CA PHE A 236 -15.32 -10.89 -13.56
C PHE A 236 -14.81 -9.44 -13.45
N GLU A 237 -15.72 -8.47 -13.53
CA GLU A 237 -15.40 -7.04 -13.68
C GLU A 237 -14.51 -6.47 -12.58
N ASP A 238 -14.68 -6.93 -11.34
CA ASP A 238 -14.01 -6.37 -10.15
C ASP A 238 -12.97 -7.32 -9.55
N VAL A 239 -12.55 -8.38 -10.28
CA VAL A 239 -11.51 -9.31 -9.79
C VAL A 239 -10.16 -8.61 -9.73
N ARG A 240 -9.45 -8.79 -8.63
CA ARG A 240 -8.05 -8.41 -8.51
C ARG A 240 -7.16 -9.59 -8.84
N ILE A 241 -6.21 -9.35 -9.72
CA ILE A 241 -5.21 -10.33 -10.15
C ILE A 241 -3.85 -9.75 -9.77
N THR A 242 -3.10 -10.46 -8.94
CA THR A 242 -1.77 -10.03 -8.50
C THR A 242 -0.76 -11.10 -8.85
N GLU A 243 0.26 -10.76 -9.65
CA GLU A 243 1.37 -11.69 -9.89
C GLU A 243 2.15 -11.87 -8.59
N VAL A 244 2.34 -13.12 -8.17
CA VAL A 244 3.01 -13.49 -6.93
C VAL A 244 4.39 -13.98 -7.26
N TYR A 245 5.41 -13.29 -6.74
CA TYR A 245 6.83 -13.68 -6.93
C TYR A 245 7.35 -14.51 -5.77
N ASP A 246 6.70 -14.41 -4.61
CA ASP A 246 6.98 -15.21 -3.43
C ASP A 246 5.79 -16.16 -3.22
N ASP A 247 5.98 -17.41 -3.62
CA ASP A 247 4.96 -18.47 -3.59
C ASP A 247 4.52 -18.75 -2.14
N TYR A 248 3.33 -19.31 -1.97
CA TYR A 248 2.83 -19.73 -0.67
C TYR A 248 3.49 -21.07 -0.26
N ASN A 249 3.70 -21.26 1.03
CA ASN A 249 4.19 -22.53 1.59
C ASN A 249 3.17 -23.12 2.58
N ILE A 250 2.70 -24.32 2.31
CA ILE A 250 1.76 -25.04 3.19
C ILE A 250 2.49 -25.92 4.23
N PHE A 251 3.80 -26.09 4.09
CA PHE A 251 4.58 -27.02 4.91
C PHE A 251 5.13 -26.34 6.15
N SER A 252 4.94 -26.94 7.32
CA SER A 252 5.67 -26.54 8.52
C SER A 252 7.06 -27.17 8.52
N TYR A 253 8.08 -26.45 8.95
CA TYR A 253 9.49 -26.90 8.95
C TYR A 253 9.71 -28.25 9.65
N THR A 254 8.99 -28.50 10.75
CA THR A 254 9.02 -29.78 11.50
C THR A 254 7.76 -30.62 11.26
N GLY A 255 6.94 -30.23 10.30
CA GLY A 255 5.65 -30.87 10.03
C GLY A 255 5.77 -32.20 9.32
N VAL A 256 4.68 -32.95 9.38
CA VAL A 256 4.52 -34.21 8.67
C VAL A 256 3.47 -34.04 7.59
N THR A 257 3.79 -34.51 6.38
CA THR A 257 2.96 -34.32 5.19
C THR A 257 2.13 -35.58 4.87
N SER A 258 0.92 -35.36 4.37
CA SER A 258 0.06 -36.33 3.75
C SER A 258 -0.41 -35.87 2.40
N ALA A 259 -0.57 -36.76 1.44
CA ALA A 259 -1.07 -36.42 0.12
C ALA A 259 -1.93 -37.51 -0.48
N SER A 260 -2.83 -37.10 -1.37
CA SER A 260 -3.63 -38.01 -2.18
C SER A 260 -3.91 -37.41 -3.56
N TYR A 261 -4.31 -38.25 -4.49
CA TYR A 261 -4.76 -37.81 -5.81
C TYR A 261 -6.11 -38.44 -6.18
N GLY A 262 -6.93 -37.67 -6.90
CA GLY A 262 -8.26 -38.09 -7.33
C GLY A 262 -8.21 -38.99 -8.55
N VAL A 263 -9.05 -40.05 -8.53
CA VAL A 263 -9.25 -40.98 -9.62
C VAL A 263 -10.75 -41.23 -9.82
N ALA A 264 -11.14 -41.56 -11.05
CA ALA A 264 -12.50 -41.98 -11.33
C ALA A 264 -12.80 -43.34 -10.66
N GLY A 265 -13.93 -43.44 -10.00
CA GLY A 265 -14.38 -44.69 -9.40
C GLY A 265 -15.00 -45.63 -10.41
N LYS A 266 -15.61 -45.07 -11.48
CA LYS A 266 -16.11 -45.79 -12.64
C LYS A 266 -15.33 -45.36 -13.88
N HIS A 267 -15.83 -45.65 -15.06
CA HIS A 267 -15.17 -45.24 -16.31
C HIS A 267 -15.30 -43.73 -16.55
N GLU A 268 -14.22 -43.06 -16.95
CA GLU A 268 -14.11 -41.61 -17.11
C GLU A 268 -15.05 -41.02 -18.18
N VAL A 269 -15.62 -41.86 -19.04
CA VAL A 269 -16.61 -41.45 -20.01
C VAL A 269 -17.94 -41.02 -19.38
N LEU A 270 -18.20 -41.45 -18.15
CA LEU A 270 -19.39 -41.12 -17.39
C LEU A 270 -19.25 -39.74 -16.72
N GLN A 271 -20.36 -39.02 -16.65
CA GLN A 271 -20.47 -37.67 -16.11
C GLN A 271 -20.52 -37.69 -14.56
N MET A 272 -19.75 -36.76 -13.93
CA MET A 272 -19.93 -36.39 -12.54
C MET A 272 -21.16 -35.50 -12.36
N LYS A 273 -21.54 -35.15 -11.12
CA LYS A 273 -22.54 -34.09 -10.90
C LYS A 273 -21.99 -32.73 -11.37
N THR A 274 -22.87 -31.96 -11.97
CA THR A 274 -22.59 -30.59 -12.41
C THR A 274 -23.40 -29.58 -11.59
N TYR A 275 -23.10 -28.29 -11.70
CA TYR A 275 -23.80 -27.24 -10.95
C TYR A 275 -25.33 -27.21 -11.17
N ASP A 276 -25.82 -27.85 -12.24
CA ASP A 276 -27.26 -28.00 -12.45
C ASP A 276 -27.91 -28.95 -11.42
N ASP A 277 -27.13 -29.87 -10.86
CA ASP A 277 -27.56 -30.88 -9.89
C ASP A 277 -27.52 -30.38 -8.42
N PHE A 278 -27.15 -29.14 -8.19
CA PHE A 278 -27.04 -28.55 -6.85
C PHE A 278 -28.03 -27.42 -6.64
N ASP A 279 -28.58 -27.33 -5.43
CA ASP A 279 -29.43 -26.24 -4.97
C ASP A 279 -28.64 -25.14 -4.25
N HIS A 280 -27.37 -25.36 -3.90
CA HIS A 280 -26.47 -24.46 -3.19
C HIS A 280 -25.07 -24.54 -3.78
N ASP A 281 -24.26 -23.50 -3.51
CA ASP A 281 -22.89 -23.42 -4.00
C ASP A 281 -22.01 -24.56 -3.40
N PRO A 282 -21.53 -25.51 -4.24
CA PRO A 282 -20.72 -26.62 -3.76
C PRO A 282 -19.33 -26.21 -3.25
N MET A 283 -18.79 -25.05 -3.64
CA MET A 283 -17.52 -24.53 -3.10
C MET A 283 -17.59 -24.24 -1.60
N ASN A 284 -18.75 -23.91 -1.07
CA ASN A 284 -18.92 -23.64 0.36
C ASN A 284 -18.52 -24.82 1.25
N VAL A 285 -18.72 -26.07 0.78
CA VAL A 285 -18.32 -27.28 1.51
C VAL A 285 -16.79 -27.42 1.54
N LEU A 286 -16.11 -27.12 0.42
CA LEU A 286 -14.65 -27.11 0.35
C LEU A 286 -14.06 -26.02 1.24
N VAL A 287 -14.58 -24.80 1.14
CA VAL A 287 -14.14 -23.64 1.95
C VAL A 287 -14.31 -23.92 3.45
N ASN A 288 -15.47 -24.47 3.85
CA ASN A 288 -15.73 -24.84 5.24
C ASN A 288 -14.81 -25.96 5.77
N ALA A 289 -14.27 -26.80 4.91
CA ALA A 289 -13.27 -27.80 5.32
C ALA A 289 -11.95 -27.12 5.71
N PHE A 290 -11.51 -26.11 4.96
CA PHE A 290 -10.30 -25.32 5.30
C PHE A 290 -10.45 -24.51 6.59
N SER A 291 -11.64 -23.97 6.89
CA SER A 291 -11.87 -23.17 8.11
C SER A 291 -11.67 -23.94 9.44
N LYS A 292 -11.46 -25.25 9.39
CA LYS A 292 -11.19 -26.12 10.56
C LYS A 292 -9.70 -26.36 10.83
N LEU A 293 -8.82 -25.80 10.02
CA LEU A 293 -7.39 -25.87 10.22
C LEU A 293 -6.94 -24.83 11.27
N GLU A 294 -5.92 -25.18 12.05
CA GLU A 294 -5.28 -24.28 13.00
C GLU A 294 -4.21 -23.44 12.29
N ASN A 295 -4.14 -22.14 12.60
CA ASN A 295 -3.25 -21.19 11.94
C ASN A 295 -1.76 -21.51 12.12
N ALA A 296 -1.37 -22.12 13.24
CA ALA A 296 0.03 -22.38 13.55
C ALA A 296 0.39 -23.87 13.36
N GLY A 297 1.17 -24.16 12.34
CA GLY A 297 1.73 -25.49 12.06
C GLY A 297 0.81 -26.39 11.24
N GLU A 298 -0.29 -25.86 10.69
CA GLU A 298 -1.15 -26.59 9.75
C GLU A 298 -1.24 -25.81 8.43
N GLY A 299 -1.18 -26.55 7.33
CA GLY A 299 -1.38 -26.02 5.99
C GLY A 299 -1.98 -27.07 5.08
N ALA A 300 -2.73 -26.64 4.07
CA ALA A 300 -3.34 -27.55 3.11
C ALA A 300 -3.55 -26.86 1.76
N SER A 301 -3.53 -27.67 0.69
CA SER A 301 -3.84 -27.19 -0.65
C SER A 301 -4.59 -28.25 -1.46
N ILE A 302 -5.56 -27.78 -2.25
CA ILE A 302 -6.19 -28.53 -3.34
C ILE A 302 -5.68 -27.93 -4.65
N GLN A 303 -5.01 -28.74 -5.45
CA GLN A 303 -4.39 -28.33 -6.70
C GLN A 303 -5.01 -29.09 -7.89
N PHE A 304 -5.51 -28.33 -8.86
CA PHE A 304 -5.95 -28.84 -10.16
C PHE A 304 -4.89 -28.46 -11.20
N VAL A 305 -4.19 -29.45 -11.78
CA VAL A 305 -3.28 -29.21 -12.90
C VAL A 305 -4.00 -29.61 -14.18
N ILE A 306 -4.25 -28.65 -15.05
CA ILE A 306 -5.15 -28.81 -16.20
C ILE A 306 -4.33 -28.76 -17.47
N MET A 307 -4.40 -29.83 -18.25
CA MET A 307 -3.82 -29.89 -19.59
C MET A 307 -4.95 -29.80 -20.61
N PRO A 308 -5.05 -28.69 -21.34
CA PRO A 308 -5.98 -28.56 -22.46
C PRO A 308 -5.73 -29.65 -23.49
N ASN A 309 -6.80 -30.23 -23.99
CA ASN A 309 -6.68 -31.37 -24.91
C ASN A 309 -7.28 -31.04 -26.29
N SER A 310 -6.76 -31.74 -27.31
CA SER A 310 -7.36 -31.70 -28.66
C SER A 310 -8.60 -32.59 -28.73
N ASP A 311 -9.37 -32.48 -29.78
CA ASP A 311 -10.63 -33.18 -30.04
C ASP A 311 -10.56 -34.72 -29.99
N TYR A 312 -9.42 -35.31 -29.60
CA TYR A 312 -9.22 -36.75 -29.60
C TYR A 312 -10.22 -37.49 -28.68
N HIS A 313 -10.38 -37.03 -27.45
CA HIS A 313 -11.28 -37.66 -26.49
C HIS A 313 -12.75 -37.44 -26.81
N ILE A 314 -13.08 -36.36 -27.50
CA ILE A 314 -14.44 -36.12 -27.98
C ILE A 314 -14.81 -37.19 -29.01
N LYS A 315 -13.89 -37.58 -29.91
CA LYS A 315 -14.12 -38.66 -30.88
C LYS A 315 -14.20 -40.02 -30.20
N GLU A 316 -13.25 -40.32 -29.27
CA GLU A 316 -13.24 -41.55 -28.50
C GLU A 316 -14.58 -41.75 -27.77
N TYR A 317 -15.05 -40.74 -27.05
CA TYR A 317 -16.29 -40.79 -26.26
C TYR A 317 -17.54 -40.77 -27.18
N GLY A 318 -17.46 -40.15 -28.33
CA GLY A 318 -18.48 -40.24 -29.39
C GLY A 318 -18.65 -41.66 -29.90
N ASP A 319 -17.57 -42.35 -30.20
CA ASP A 319 -17.59 -43.78 -30.59
C ASP A 319 -18.19 -44.68 -29.48
N VAL A 320 -17.87 -44.41 -28.20
CA VAL A 320 -18.51 -45.10 -27.06
C VAL A 320 -20.02 -44.86 -27.03
N LEU A 321 -20.46 -43.62 -27.22
CA LEU A 321 -21.89 -43.25 -27.25
C LEU A 321 -22.62 -43.96 -28.37
N ASP A 322 -22.03 -44.03 -29.56
CA ASP A 322 -22.60 -44.73 -30.69
C ASP A 322 -22.71 -46.23 -30.48
N ASN A 323 -21.71 -46.84 -29.77
CA ASN A 323 -21.74 -48.23 -29.41
C ASN A 323 -22.80 -48.53 -28.34
N LEU A 324 -22.96 -47.65 -27.34
CA LEU A 324 -24.04 -47.76 -26.35
C LEU A 324 -25.41 -47.66 -26.99
N LYS A 325 -25.63 -46.74 -27.96
CA LYS A 325 -26.87 -46.62 -28.74
C LYS A 325 -27.17 -47.83 -29.62
N LYS A 326 -26.14 -48.60 -29.98
CA LYS A 326 -26.28 -49.88 -30.68
C LYS A 326 -26.61 -51.05 -29.71
N GLY A 327 -26.69 -50.80 -28.40
CA GLY A 327 -27.08 -51.79 -27.40
C GLY A 327 -25.89 -52.56 -26.79
N GLN A 328 -24.67 -52.09 -26.96
CA GLN A 328 -23.51 -52.68 -26.26
C GLN A 328 -23.49 -52.23 -24.80
N LYS A 329 -23.02 -53.09 -23.91
CA LYS A 329 -22.80 -52.74 -22.50
C LYS A 329 -21.63 -51.75 -22.40
N LEU A 330 -21.61 -50.86 -21.38
CA LEU A 330 -20.60 -49.84 -21.19
C LEU A 330 -19.17 -50.39 -21.31
N LYS A 331 -18.86 -51.55 -20.65
CA LYS A 331 -17.56 -52.16 -20.71
C LYS A 331 -17.15 -52.60 -22.13
N GLU A 332 -18.06 -53.19 -22.89
CA GLU A 332 -17.81 -53.61 -24.27
C GLU A 332 -17.65 -52.42 -25.19
N ALA A 333 -18.48 -51.35 -25.00
CA ALA A 333 -18.42 -50.14 -25.77
C ALA A 333 -17.11 -49.35 -25.61
N THR A 334 -16.53 -49.40 -24.39
CA THR A 334 -15.23 -48.75 -24.07
C THR A 334 -14.03 -49.57 -24.56
N ASP A 335 -14.06 -50.91 -24.41
CA ASP A 335 -12.99 -51.81 -24.89
C ASP A 335 -12.90 -51.82 -26.43
N ASN A 336 -14.03 -51.76 -27.12
CA ASN A 336 -14.11 -51.74 -28.59
C ASN A 336 -13.66 -50.39 -29.18
N SER A 337 -13.82 -49.29 -28.48
CA SER A 337 -13.36 -47.98 -28.98
C SER A 337 -11.82 -47.90 -29.00
N VAL A 338 -11.14 -48.50 -28.02
CA VAL A 338 -9.66 -48.56 -27.95
C VAL A 338 -9.10 -49.50 -29.04
N SER A 339 -9.76 -50.63 -29.30
CA SER A 339 -9.31 -51.59 -30.33
C SER A 339 -9.56 -51.12 -31.76
N SER A 340 -10.59 -50.33 -32.00
CA SER A 340 -10.94 -49.82 -33.36
C SER A 340 -9.90 -48.83 -33.93
N HIS A 341 -9.21 -48.09 -33.10
CA HIS A 341 -8.13 -47.20 -33.51
C HIS A 341 -6.84 -47.93 -33.91
N LEU A 342 -6.60 -49.11 -33.39
CA LEU A 342 -5.46 -49.93 -33.74
C LEU A 342 -5.74 -50.87 -34.96
N SER A 343 -7.00 -51.18 -35.25
CA SER A 343 -7.38 -52.20 -36.25
C SER A 343 -7.96 -51.64 -37.56
N LYS A 344 -8.38 -50.37 -37.60
CA LYS A 344 -8.89 -49.75 -38.86
C LYS A 344 -7.88 -49.70 -39.99
N GLY A 345 -6.59 -49.89 -39.75
CA GLY A 345 -5.55 -50.04 -40.77
C GLY A 345 -5.47 -51.40 -41.45
N PHE A 346 -6.12 -52.46 -40.90
CA PHE A 346 -5.98 -53.84 -41.39
C PHE A 346 -7.28 -54.54 -41.78
N GLN A 347 -8.48 -54.07 -41.41
CA GLN A 347 -9.75 -54.76 -41.63
C GLN A 347 -10.58 -54.32 -42.86
N ASP A 348 -10.23 -53.25 -43.53
CA ASP A 348 -10.92 -52.87 -44.79
C ASP A 348 -10.61 -53.78 -45.97
N PHE A 349 -9.78 -54.81 -45.78
CA PHE A 349 -9.40 -55.72 -46.90
C PHE A 349 -10.13 -57.06 -46.91
N PHE A 350 -10.86 -57.47 -45.84
CA PHE A 350 -11.57 -58.76 -45.80
C PHE A 350 -12.93 -58.70 -45.08
N ALA A 351 -13.94 -58.09 -45.60
CA ALA A 351 -15.31 -58.26 -45.14
C ALA A 351 -16.23 -58.82 -46.21
N THR A 352 -16.40 -60.12 -46.21
CA THR A 352 -17.56 -60.80 -46.87
C THR A 352 -18.73 -60.83 -45.88
N LYS A 353 -19.89 -60.38 -46.32
CA LYS A 353 -21.17 -60.39 -45.64
C LYS A 353 -21.56 -61.76 -45.14
N LYS A 354 -22.00 -61.87 -43.90
CA LYS A 354 -23.05 -62.84 -43.45
C LYS A 354 -24.07 -62.03 -42.63
N GLU A 355 -25.26 -61.99 -43.20
CA GLU A 355 -26.49 -61.61 -42.50
C GLU A 355 -26.95 -62.86 -41.73
N ASP A 356 -27.12 -62.75 -40.43
CA ASP A 356 -28.04 -63.53 -39.60
C ASP A 356 -28.40 -62.65 -38.39
N GLU A 357 -29.60 -61.99 -38.47
CA GLU A 357 -30.21 -61.21 -37.44
C GLU A 357 -30.96 -62.14 -36.46
N GLU A 358 -30.37 -62.48 -35.32
CA GLU A 358 -31.13 -62.78 -34.11
C GLU A 358 -31.56 -61.46 -33.44
N LYS A 359 -32.85 -61.16 -33.44
CA LYS A 359 -33.45 -60.07 -32.65
C LYS A 359 -33.38 -60.45 -31.16
N GLN A 360 -32.28 -60.19 -30.50
CA GLN A 360 -32.26 -59.96 -29.06
C GLN A 360 -32.82 -58.57 -28.78
N GLU A 361 -33.81 -58.47 -27.88
CA GLU A 361 -34.26 -57.17 -27.34
C GLU A 361 -33.03 -56.44 -26.78
N LYS A 362 -32.62 -55.37 -27.43
CA LYS A 362 -31.50 -54.52 -27.02
C LYS A 362 -31.91 -53.79 -25.75
N ILE A 363 -31.43 -54.23 -24.59
CA ILE A 363 -31.55 -53.49 -23.35
C ILE A 363 -30.62 -52.32 -23.44
N LEU A 364 -31.14 -51.15 -23.78
CA LEU A 364 -30.42 -49.88 -23.80
C LEU A 364 -30.13 -49.47 -22.33
N ASP A 365 -28.87 -49.15 -22.04
CA ASP A 365 -28.50 -48.52 -20.77
C ASP A 365 -28.73 -47.00 -20.90
N ASP A 366 -29.99 -46.59 -20.67
CA ASP A 366 -30.42 -45.21 -20.81
C ASP A 366 -29.64 -44.24 -19.86
N ASN A 367 -29.24 -44.75 -18.69
CA ASN A 367 -28.46 -43.94 -17.75
C ASN A 367 -27.02 -43.69 -18.26
N ALA A 368 -26.39 -44.72 -18.84
CA ALA A 368 -25.07 -44.57 -19.43
C ALA A 368 -25.10 -43.68 -20.65
N ILE A 369 -26.11 -43.85 -21.53
CA ILE A 369 -26.30 -43.01 -22.74
C ILE A 369 -26.50 -41.56 -22.35
N ALA A 370 -27.35 -41.24 -21.36
CA ALA A 370 -27.61 -39.90 -20.90
C ALA A 370 -26.33 -39.30 -20.31
N SER A 371 -25.63 -40.06 -19.46
CA SER A 371 -24.39 -39.62 -18.79
C SER A 371 -23.27 -39.30 -19.79
N VAL A 372 -23.05 -40.13 -20.80
CA VAL A 372 -22.05 -39.91 -21.85
C VAL A 372 -22.45 -38.74 -22.76
N THR A 373 -23.74 -38.60 -23.07
CA THR A 373 -24.24 -37.47 -23.84
C THR A 373 -23.96 -36.15 -23.14
N GLU A 374 -24.19 -36.10 -21.83
CA GLU A 374 -23.93 -34.91 -21.04
C GLU A 374 -22.44 -34.66 -20.91
N LYS A 375 -21.59 -35.70 -20.73
CA LYS A 375 -20.13 -35.57 -20.74
C LYS A 375 -19.61 -34.92 -22.03
N LEU A 376 -20.19 -35.21 -23.15
CA LEU A 376 -19.84 -34.63 -24.45
C LEU A 376 -20.42 -33.24 -24.72
N SER A 377 -21.25 -32.71 -23.84
CA SER A 377 -21.86 -31.36 -24.00
C SER A 377 -20.86 -30.22 -23.82
N SER A 378 -19.71 -30.47 -23.22
CA SER A 378 -18.65 -29.47 -23.01
C SER A 378 -17.27 -30.08 -23.31
N THR A 379 -16.25 -29.20 -23.52
CA THR A 379 -14.89 -29.62 -23.86
C THR A 379 -14.28 -30.48 -22.76
N ILE A 380 -13.62 -31.57 -23.14
CA ILE A 380 -12.97 -32.51 -22.21
C ILE A 380 -11.49 -32.13 -22.04
N VAL A 381 -11.05 -32.05 -20.80
CA VAL A 381 -9.66 -31.77 -20.42
C VAL A 381 -9.06 -32.86 -19.58
N GLN A 382 -7.73 -32.98 -19.58
CA GLN A 382 -6.98 -33.85 -18.70
C GLN A 382 -6.62 -33.09 -17.43
N THR A 383 -6.97 -33.62 -16.27
CA THR A 383 -6.77 -32.96 -15.00
C THR A 383 -6.08 -33.87 -14.00
N ASN A 384 -5.06 -33.39 -13.28
CA ASN A 384 -4.63 -34.00 -12.03
C ASN A 384 -5.30 -33.23 -10.88
N ILE A 385 -5.93 -33.93 -9.98
CA ILE A 385 -6.50 -33.39 -8.74
C ILE A 385 -5.66 -33.90 -7.59
N ARG A 386 -4.96 -33.02 -6.88
CA ARG A 386 -4.11 -33.36 -5.74
C ARG A 386 -4.60 -32.65 -4.50
N ILE A 387 -4.53 -33.35 -3.37
CA ILE A 387 -4.72 -32.76 -2.04
C ILE A 387 -3.45 -33.03 -1.25
N VAL A 388 -2.83 -31.95 -0.73
CA VAL A 388 -1.63 -32.03 0.08
C VAL A 388 -1.88 -31.30 1.39
N THR A 389 -1.48 -31.93 2.50
CA THR A 389 -1.68 -31.39 3.86
C THR A 389 -0.41 -31.50 4.66
N SER A 390 -0.17 -30.55 5.54
CA SER A 390 0.95 -30.54 6.49
C SER A 390 0.43 -30.21 7.88
N ALA A 391 0.90 -30.95 8.88
CA ALA A 391 0.56 -30.72 10.29
C ALA A 391 1.69 -31.20 11.21
N LYS A 392 1.64 -30.84 12.49
CA LYS A 392 2.65 -31.24 13.49
C LYS A 392 2.75 -32.75 13.71
N THR A 393 1.68 -33.51 13.43
CA THR A 393 1.64 -34.95 13.58
C THR A 393 1.03 -35.62 12.35
N LYS A 394 1.46 -36.83 12.06
CA LYS A 394 0.93 -37.63 10.95
C LYS A 394 -0.57 -37.85 11.07
N GLN A 395 -1.05 -38.17 12.28
CA GLN A 395 -2.46 -38.38 12.53
C GLN A 395 -3.27 -37.11 12.15
N ARG A 396 -2.82 -35.93 12.57
CA ARG A 396 -3.54 -34.70 12.28
C ARG A 396 -3.49 -34.35 10.79
N SER A 397 -2.36 -34.54 10.13
CA SER A 397 -2.24 -34.37 8.67
C SER A 397 -3.19 -35.32 7.90
N ASP A 398 -3.32 -36.58 8.34
CA ASP A 398 -4.26 -37.55 7.75
C ASP A 398 -5.73 -37.18 8.03
N GLU A 399 -6.06 -36.66 9.22
CA GLU A 399 -7.41 -36.14 9.55
C GLU A 399 -7.81 -34.96 8.61
N ILE A 400 -6.92 -34.01 8.41
CA ILE A 400 -7.16 -32.88 7.50
C ILE A 400 -7.33 -33.40 6.07
N LEU A 401 -6.47 -34.33 5.63
CA LEU A 401 -6.55 -34.92 4.31
C LEU A 401 -7.91 -35.61 4.10
N HIS A 402 -8.35 -36.46 5.04
CA HIS A 402 -9.64 -37.12 4.97
C HIS A 402 -10.83 -36.16 4.95
N MET A 403 -10.75 -35.06 5.68
CA MET A 403 -11.79 -34.05 5.70
C MET A 403 -11.92 -33.39 4.33
N LEU A 404 -10.80 -33.02 3.70
CA LEU A 404 -10.77 -32.45 2.36
C LEU A 404 -11.22 -33.46 1.29
N GLU A 405 -10.78 -34.72 1.35
CA GLU A 405 -11.23 -35.83 0.47
C GLU A 405 -12.75 -36.02 0.56
N SER A 406 -13.29 -35.98 1.80
CA SER A 406 -14.73 -36.16 2.04
C SER A 406 -15.57 -35.06 1.45
N SER A 407 -15.06 -33.86 1.35
CA SER A 407 -15.76 -32.73 0.74
C SER A 407 -16.04 -32.90 -0.75
N PHE A 408 -15.27 -33.77 -1.44
CA PHE A 408 -15.48 -34.10 -2.84
C PHE A 408 -16.59 -35.12 -3.07
N GLN A 409 -17.07 -35.86 -2.05
CA GLN A 409 -18.12 -36.84 -2.20
C GLN A 409 -19.44 -36.25 -2.71
N GLN A 410 -19.69 -34.97 -2.49
CA GLN A 410 -20.86 -34.28 -3.01
C GLN A 410 -20.96 -34.29 -4.54
N PHE A 411 -19.81 -34.39 -5.26
CA PHE A 411 -19.77 -34.42 -6.72
C PHE A 411 -20.07 -35.80 -7.31
N ASN A 412 -20.21 -36.84 -6.46
CA ASN A 412 -20.50 -38.19 -6.90
C ASN A 412 -21.90 -38.30 -7.53
N ASN A 413 -21.98 -38.87 -8.73
CA ASN A 413 -23.21 -39.08 -9.45
C ASN A 413 -23.57 -40.58 -9.45
N THR A 414 -24.66 -40.94 -8.79
CA THR A 414 -25.12 -42.33 -8.69
C THR A 414 -25.43 -42.97 -10.06
N LYS A 415 -25.92 -42.16 -10.99
CA LYS A 415 -26.22 -42.56 -12.38
C LYS A 415 -25.04 -42.36 -13.35
N GLY A 416 -24.00 -41.70 -12.91
CA GLY A 416 -22.80 -41.36 -13.67
C GLY A 416 -21.54 -41.88 -12.98
N ASN A 417 -20.56 -41.00 -12.80
CA ASN A 417 -19.24 -41.31 -12.20
C ASN A 417 -19.16 -40.82 -10.75
N ASP A 418 -18.13 -41.27 -10.08
CA ASP A 418 -17.74 -40.88 -8.72
C ASP A 418 -16.22 -40.65 -8.67
N ILE A 419 -15.78 -39.83 -7.70
CA ILE A 419 -14.37 -39.57 -7.43
C ILE A 419 -13.92 -40.26 -6.16
N HIS A 420 -12.78 -40.91 -6.22
CA HIS A 420 -12.09 -41.51 -5.09
C HIS A 420 -10.68 -40.93 -4.98
N PHE A 421 -10.18 -40.79 -3.75
CA PHE A 421 -8.83 -40.34 -3.51
C PHE A 421 -7.94 -41.53 -3.10
N LYS A 422 -6.79 -41.65 -3.76
CA LYS A 422 -5.76 -42.63 -3.44
C LYS A 422 -4.70 -41.97 -2.59
N GLN A 423 -4.67 -42.32 -1.31
CA GLN A 423 -3.63 -41.89 -0.39
C GLN A 423 -2.30 -42.53 -0.71
N LEU A 424 -1.24 -41.82 -0.48
CA LEU A 424 0.12 -42.16 -0.86
C LEU A 424 0.99 -42.43 0.36
N ARG A 425 1.96 -43.35 0.21
CA ARG A 425 2.90 -43.71 1.28
C ARG A 425 4.31 -43.87 0.71
N SER A 426 5.30 -43.57 1.55
CA SER A 426 6.74 -43.69 1.21
C SER A 426 7.11 -42.92 -0.07
N ASP A 427 7.91 -43.50 -0.93
CA ASP A 427 8.48 -42.89 -2.15
C ASP A 427 7.43 -42.24 -3.06
N ARG A 428 6.22 -42.80 -3.13
CA ARG A 428 5.12 -42.22 -3.92
C ARG A 428 4.56 -40.94 -3.31
N LEU A 429 4.67 -40.80 -1.98
CA LEU A 429 4.31 -39.52 -1.30
C LEU A 429 5.31 -38.44 -1.67
N GLU A 430 6.62 -38.75 -1.61
CA GLU A 430 7.68 -37.84 -1.95
C GLU A 430 7.55 -37.36 -3.40
N ASP A 431 7.33 -38.27 -4.36
CA ASP A 431 7.11 -37.95 -5.76
C ASP A 431 5.90 -36.99 -5.95
N THR A 432 4.79 -37.24 -5.25
CA THR A 432 3.57 -36.40 -5.38
C THR A 432 3.74 -35.06 -4.71
N VAL A 433 4.44 -34.98 -3.58
CA VAL A 433 4.79 -33.69 -2.94
C VAL A 433 5.70 -32.88 -3.86
N HIS A 434 6.70 -33.50 -4.47
CA HIS A 434 7.55 -32.89 -5.49
C HIS A 434 6.72 -32.36 -6.68
N GLU A 435 5.82 -33.18 -7.22
CA GLU A 435 4.93 -32.77 -8.32
C GLU A 435 3.99 -31.64 -7.93
N PHE A 436 3.55 -31.58 -6.67
CA PHE A 436 2.74 -30.49 -6.14
C PHE A 436 3.54 -29.19 -6.07
N ILE A 437 4.70 -29.22 -5.42
CA ILE A 437 5.59 -28.07 -5.24
C ILE A 437 5.96 -27.48 -6.62
N PHE A 438 6.40 -28.33 -7.54
CA PHE A 438 6.81 -27.91 -8.88
C PHE A 438 5.63 -27.79 -9.88
N ARG A 439 4.39 -27.96 -9.45
CA ARG A 439 3.17 -27.87 -10.30
C ARG A 439 3.24 -28.73 -11.56
N MET A 440 3.85 -29.90 -11.46
CA MET A 440 4.08 -30.76 -12.61
C MET A 440 2.83 -31.54 -13.00
N PHE A 441 2.59 -31.70 -14.29
CA PHE A 441 1.52 -32.56 -14.78
C PHE A 441 1.95 -34.02 -14.80
N ASN A 442 1.19 -34.91 -14.14
CA ASN A 442 1.41 -36.36 -14.10
C ASN A 442 0.43 -37.09 -14.99
N THR A 443 0.91 -37.61 -16.12
CA THR A 443 0.07 -38.35 -17.11
C THR A 443 -0.57 -39.62 -16.54
N PRO A 444 0.09 -40.45 -15.75
CA PRO A 444 -0.50 -41.61 -15.09
C PRO A 444 -1.63 -41.31 -14.12
N HIS A 445 -1.65 -40.12 -13.51
CA HIS A 445 -2.66 -39.73 -12.52
C HIS A 445 -3.74 -38.83 -13.14
N THR A 446 -3.98 -38.94 -14.45
CA THR A 446 -4.95 -38.11 -15.17
C THR A 446 -6.38 -38.54 -14.82
N PHE A 447 -7.22 -37.52 -14.56
CA PHE A 447 -8.67 -37.62 -14.47
C PHE A 447 -9.30 -36.75 -15.55
N ARG A 448 -10.09 -37.33 -16.46
CA ARG A 448 -10.69 -36.61 -17.58
C ARG A 448 -12.03 -36.01 -17.16
N LEU A 449 -12.09 -34.69 -17.13
CA LEU A 449 -13.30 -33.92 -16.83
C LEU A 449 -13.72 -33.10 -18.03
N ASN A 450 -15.01 -32.86 -18.20
CA ASN A 450 -15.43 -31.78 -19.06
C ASN A 450 -15.40 -30.43 -18.28
N LEU A 451 -15.44 -29.31 -19.00
CA LEU A 451 -15.30 -27.99 -18.36
C LEU A 451 -16.44 -27.69 -17.38
N LYS A 452 -17.62 -28.23 -17.62
CA LYS A 452 -18.78 -28.05 -16.75
C LYS A 452 -18.58 -28.74 -15.39
N GLU A 453 -18.05 -29.98 -15.40
CA GLU A 453 -17.67 -30.72 -14.19
C GLU A 453 -16.55 -29.98 -13.43
N LEU A 454 -15.51 -29.55 -14.16
CA LEU A 454 -14.37 -28.87 -13.59
C LEU A 454 -14.78 -27.54 -12.95
N ALA A 455 -15.61 -26.73 -13.64
CA ALA A 455 -16.12 -25.48 -13.11
C ALA A 455 -17.02 -25.70 -11.88
N THR A 456 -17.74 -26.83 -11.81
CA THR A 456 -18.51 -27.19 -10.61
C THR A 456 -17.58 -27.46 -9.42
N MET A 457 -16.45 -28.13 -9.65
CA MET A 457 -15.48 -28.48 -8.58
C MET A 457 -14.59 -27.32 -8.17
N TYR A 458 -14.35 -26.36 -9.08
CA TYR A 458 -13.55 -25.18 -8.81
C TYR A 458 -14.14 -23.95 -9.49
N HIS A 459 -14.66 -23.05 -8.69
CA HIS A 459 -15.11 -21.71 -9.12
C HIS A 459 -14.95 -20.71 -7.99
N PHE A 460 -15.16 -19.44 -8.26
CA PHE A 460 -15.09 -18.42 -7.25
C PHE A 460 -16.35 -18.45 -6.38
N PRO A 461 -16.25 -18.61 -5.05
CA PRO A 461 -17.41 -18.66 -4.16
C PRO A 461 -18.11 -17.30 -4.11
N LEU A 462 -19.44 -17.30 -4.07
CA LEU A 462 -20.26 -16.08 -4.06
C LEU A 462 -20.56 -15.56 -2.67
N GLU A 463 -20.88 -16.46 -1.76
CA GLU A 463 -21.21 -16.15 -0.38
C GLU A 463 -20.09 -16.67 0.52
N ILE A 464 -19.29 -15.74 1.00
CA ILE A 464 -18.33 -16.05 2.02
C ILE A 464 -19.04 -15.76 3.33
N SER A 465 -19.39 -16.80 4.09
CA SER A 465 -19.95 -16.63 5.43
C SER A 465 -18.96 -15.86 6.31
N GLU A 466 -19.44 -15.12 7.31
CA GLU A 466 -18.57 -14.38 8.25
C GLU A 466 -17.56 -15.29 8.98
N THR A 467 -17.74 -16.60 8.88
CA THR A 467 -16.85 -17.64 9.43
C THR A 467 -15.86 -18.20 8.43
N SER A 468 -15.95 -17.87 7.14
CA SER A 468 -15.05 -18.38 6.13
C SER A 468 -13.88 -17.42 5.90
N GLN A 469 -12.68 -17.92 6.10
CA GLN A 469 -11.41 -17.19 6.04
C GLN A 469 -10.84 -17.13 4.60
N ILE A 470 -11.64 -16.73 3.62
CA ILE A 470 -11.09 -16.46 2.27
C ILE A 470 -10.58 -15.03 2.24
N LYS A 471 -9.37 -14.85 1.74
CA LYS A 471 -8.77 -13.54 1.51
C LYS A 471 -9.67 -12.71 0.58
N GLN A 472 -10.28 -11.68 1.15
CA GLN A 472 -11.14 -10.76 0.43
C GLN A 472 -10.45 -9.42 0.27
N GLU A 473 -10.68 -8.77 -0.85
CA GLU A 473 -10.28 -7.38 -0.97
C GLU A 473 -11.22 -6.51 -0.14
N SER A 474 -10.66 -5.88 0.88
CA SER A 474 -11.38 -4.91 1.71
C SER A 474 -11.58 -3.58 0.99
N ASN A 475 -10.90 -3.36 -0.15
CA ASN A 475 -10.77 -2.05 -0.78
C ASN A 475 -11.05 -2.08 -2.29
N LYS A 476 -12.04 -1.32 -2.74
CA LYS A 476 -12.32 -1.13 -4.16
C LYS A 476 -11.25 -0.22 -4.78
N ILE A 477 -10.77 -0.57 -5.98
CA ILE A 477 -9.82 0.22 -6.74
C ILE A 477 -10.45 0.76 -8.03
N ALA A 478 -10.02 1.94 -8.46
CA ALA A 478 -10.45 2.57 -9.71
C ALA A 478 -9.25 3.12 -10.48
N PRO A 479 -9.27 3.12 -11.82
CA PRO A 479 -8.15 3.64 -12.62
C PRO A 479 -8.02 5.15 -12.44
N ALA A 480 -6.78 5.64 -12.37
CA ALA A 480 -6.52 7.06 -12.52
C ALA A 480 -6.98 7.51 -13.91
N PRO A 481 -7.76 8.61 -14.03
CA PRO A 481 -8.15 9.17 -15.31
C PRO A 481 -6.94 9.44 -16.22
N SER A 482 -7.11 9.30 -17.53
CA SER A 482 -6.01 9.45 -18.51
C SER A 482 -5.38 10.85 -18.51
N ASN A 483 -6.11 11.86 -18.03
CA ASN A 483 -5.66 13.26 -17.90
C ASN A 483 -5.14 13.58 -16.49
N THR A 484 -4.88 12.59 -15.65
CA THR A 484 -4.25 12.80 -14.33
C THR A 484 -2.84 13.36 -14.53
N PRO A 485 -2.51 14.51 -13.92
CA PRO A 485 -1.17 15.06 -14.00
C PRO A 485 -0.13 14.13 -13.38
N THR A 486 0.98 13.94 -14.08
CA THR A 486 2.14 13.17 -13.60
C THR A 486 3.31 14.08 -13.21
N GLU A 487 3.22 15.38 -13.51
CA GLU A 487 4.21 16.39 -13.18
C GLU A 487 3.70 17.29 -12.05
N GLY A 488 4.61 17.67 -11.16
CA GLY A 488 4.30 18.49 -9.98
C GLY A 488 4.63 17.75 -8.69
N VAL A 489 3.94 18.07 -7.60
CA VAL A 489 4.08 17.36 -6.32
C VAL A 489 3.27 16.07 -6.37
N VAL A 490 3.97 14.95 -6.26
CA VAL A 490 3.36 13.61 -6.24
C VAL A 490 2.58 13.41 -4.95
N ILE A 491 1.33 13.02 -5.07
CA ILE A 491 0.45 12.73 -3.92
C ILE A 491 0.49 11.23 -3.59
N GLY A 492 0.63 10.38 -4.61
CA GLY A 492 0.69 8.94 -4.47
C GLY A 492 0.75 8.25 -5.82
N LYS A 493 0.80 6.94 -5.78
CA LYS A 493 0.68 6.09 -6.98
C LYS A 493 -0.70 5.44 -7.03
N ASN A 494 -1.32 5.44 -8.20
CA ASN A 494 -2.47 4.60 -8.50
C ASN A 494 -1.96 3.31 -9.10
N VAL A 495 -2.36 2.19 -8.55
CA VAL A 495 -2.10 0.86 -9.11
C VAL A 495 -3.42 0.27 -9.52
N PHE A 496 -3.62 0.12 -10.83
CA PHE A 496 -4.82 -0.48 -11.40
C PHE A 496 -4.46 -1.40 -12.55
N ARG A 497 -4.80 -2.69 -12.44
CA ARG A 497 -4.54 -3.71 -13.46
C ARG A 497 -3.08 -3.69 -13.94
N HIS A 498 -2.11 -3.80 -13.04
CA HIS A 498 -0.65 -3.73 -13.26
C HIS A 498 -0.12 -2.40 -13.85
N LYS A 499 -1.00 -1.47 -14.20
CA LYS A 499 -0.59 -0.14 -14.61
C LYS A 499 -0.39 0.73 -13.38
N GLN A 500 0.83 1.24 -13.21
CA GLN A 500 1.14 2.24 -12.20
C GLN A 500 1.07 3.63 -12.81
N THR A 501 0.35 4.53 -12.17
CA THR A 501 0.24 5.93 -12.59
C THR A 501 0.54 6.82 -11.37
N MET A 502 1.58 7.63 -11.47
CA MET A 502 1.87 8.63 -10.45
C MET A 502 0.84 9.75 -10.54
N ALA A 503 0.17 10.04 -9.43
CA ALA A 503 -0.76 11.15 -9.33
C ALA A 503 -0.04 12.35 -8.73
N ALA A 504 0.08 13.43 -9.48
CA ALA A 504 0.75 14.66 -9.07
C ALA A 504 -0.18 15.88 -9.14
N MET A 505 0.13 16.92 -8.40
CA MET A 505 -0.58 18.21 -8.45
C MET A 505 0.34 19.30 -8.96
N LYS A 506 -0.14 20.06 -9.95
CA LYS A 506 0.53 21.27 -10.43
C LYS A 506 0.37 22.42 -9.44
N PRO A 507 1.29 23.41 -9.40
CA PRO A 507 1.23 24.55 -8.48
C PRO A 507 -0.09 25.31 -8.55
N GLU A 508 -0.64 25.50 -9.75
CA GLU A 508 -1.89 26.26 -9.99
C GLU A 508 -3.12 25.54 -9.39
N ASP A 509 -3.14 24.20 -9.43
CA ASP A 509 -4.23 23.40 -8.88
C ASP A 509 -4.10 23.28 -7.35
N ARG A 510 -2.86 23.27 -6.81
CA ARG A 510 -2.60 23.26 -5.37
C ARG A 510 -3.06 24.53 -4.65
N LEU A 511 -3.02 25.67 -5.32
CA LEU A 511 -3.55 26.93 -4.79
C LEU A 511 -5.09 26.92 -4.61
N ARG A 512 -5.77 25.87 -5.10
CA ARG A 512 -7.20 25.62 -4.84
C ARG A 512 -7.43 24.80 -3.57
N HIS A 513 -6.44 24.75 -2.72
CA HIS A 513 -6.46 24.10 -1.41
C HIS A 513 -6.59 22.58 -1.46
N PHE A 514 -6.22 21.95 -0.35
CA PHE A 514 -6.14 20.51 -0.20
C PHE A 514 -6.73 20.10 1.16
N TYR A 515 -7.52 19.02 1.18
CA TYR A 515 -8.15 18.50 2.38
C TYR A 515 -7.95 17.00 2.48
N ALA A 516 -7.44 16.56 3.63
CA ALA A 516 -7.26 15.14 3.95
C ALA A 516 -8.02 14.78 5.23
N ILE A 517 -8.78 13.70 5.18
CA ILE A 517 -9.50 13.18 6.35
C ILE A 517 -9.20 11.70 6.54
N GLY A 518 -9.14 11.25 7.80
CA GLY A 518 -8.93 9.84 8.13
C GLY A 518 -8.68 9.63 9.62
N GLN A 519 -8.86 8.40 10.07
CA GLN A 519 -8.56 7.99 11.46
C GLN A 519 -7.05 8.10 11.75
N THR A 520 -6.70 8.05 13.04
CA THR A 520 -5.30 8.03 13.48
C THR A 520 -4.56 6.82 12.91
N GLY A 521 -3.33 7.01 12.44
CA GLY A 521 -2.48 5.94 11.90
C GLY A 521 -2.81 5.48 10.47
N THR A 522 -3.78 6.10 9.79
CA THR A 522 -4.18 5.71 8.43
C THR A 522 -3.28 6.25 7.31
N GLY A 523 -2.41 7.25 7.60
CA GLY A 523 -1.45 7.79 6.65
C GLY A 523 -1.57 9.28 6.32
N LYS A 524 -2.49 10.05 6.96
CA LYS A 524 -2.66 11.51 6.72
C LYS A 524 -1.37 12.30 6.88
N SER A 525 -0.76 12.23 8.07
CA SER A 525 0.48 12.97 8.37
C SER A 525 1.63 12.50 7.48
N HIS A 526 1.66 11.20 7.11
CA HIS A 526 2.63 10.69 6.14
C HIS A 526 2.48 11.34 4.77
N LEU A 527 1.25 11.49 4.28
CA LEU A 527 0.96 12.20 3.03
C LEU A 527 1.43 13.67 3.10
N PHE A 528 1.20 14.36 4.21
CA PHE A 528 1.69 15.72 4.37
C PHE A 528 3.21 15.80 4.40
N LYS A 529 3.87 14.91 5.13
CA LYS A 529 5.34 14.84 5.15
C LYS A 529 5.92 14.66 3.75
N GLN A 530 5.37 13.71 2.97
CA GLN A 530 5.83 13.47 1.60
C GLN A 530 5.63 14.70 0.69
N MET A 531 4.54 15.46 0.84
CA MET A 531 4.30 16.68 0.06
C MET A 531 5.25 17.81 0.48
N VAL A 532 5.44 18.03 1.79
CA VAL A 532 6.34 19.05 2.34
C VAL A 532 7.80 18.81 1.94
N VAL A 533 8.27 17.55 2.00
CA VAL A 533 9.63 17.18 1.58
C VAL A 533 9.86 17.51 0.10
N GLN A 534 8.87 17.25 -0.75
CA GLN A 534 8.94 17.62 -2.17
C GLN A 534 8.95 19.13 -2.38
N ASP A 535 8.11 19.88 -1.66
CA ASP A 535 8.10 21.37 -1.75
C ASP A 535 9.44 21.95 -1.36
N ILE A 536 10.03 21.49 -0.26
CA ILE A 536 11.34 21.92 0.19
C ILE A 536 12.39 21.65 -0.87
N LYS A 537 12.40 20.44 -1.44
CA LYS A 537 13.32 20.03 -2.50
C LYS A 537 13.14 20.85 -3.78
N ASN A 538 11.91 21.18 -4.16
CA ASN A 538 11.58 21.97 -5.33
C ASN A 538 11.90 23.47 -5.16
N GLY A 539 12.32 23.90 -3.97
CA GLY A 539 12.64 25.30 -3.67
C GLY A 539 11.40 26.15 -3.41
N ASP A 540 10.27 25.56 -3.07
CA ASP A 540 9.06 26.28 -2.71
C ASP A 540 9.05 26.73 -1.25
N GLY A 541 8.22 27.72 -0.92
CA GLY A 541 7.98 28.19 0.42
C GLY A 541 6.90 27.38 1.11
N VAL A 542 7.17 26.95 2.35
CA VAL A 542 6.24 26.14 3.12
C VAL A 542 6.12 26.59 4.56
N CYS A 543 4.93 26.43 5.15
CA CYS A 543 4.72 26.42 6.58
C CYS A 543 4.05 25.11 6.97
N PHE A 544 4.63 24.39 7.93
CA PHE A 544 4.04 23.18 8.49
C PHE A 544 3.79 23.36 9.98
N ILE A 545 2.52 23.29 10.38
CA ILE A 545 2.09 23.40 11.79
C ILE A 545 1.77 22.02 12.31
N ASP A 546 2.61 21.56 13.28
CA ASP A 546 2.50 20.24 13.91
C ASP A 546 2.19 20.43 15.41
N PRO A 547 1.03 19.96 15.90
CA PRO A 547 0.67 20.05 17.31
C PRO A 547 1.59 19.24 18.24
N HIS A 548 2.20 18.17 17.72
CA HIS A 548 3.01 17.23 18.51
C HIS A 548 4.52 17.37 18.30
N GLY A 549 4.95 17.85 17.15
CA GLY A 549 6.35 18.07 16.78
C GLY A 549 7.07 16.86 16.17
N SER A 550 6.50 15.66 16.24
CA SER A 550 7.14 14.43 15.74
C SER A 550 7.31 14.43 14.20
N ASP A 551 6.33 14.94 13.48
CA ASP A 551 6.36 14.97 12.02
C ASP A 551 7.39 15.97 11.48
N ILE A 552 7.64 17.05 12.23
CA ILE A 552 8.70 18.00 11.92
C ILE A 552 10.09 17.36 12.06
N GLU A 553 10.28 16.52 13.07
CA GLU A 553 11.56 15.78 13.25
C GLU A 553 11.84 14.89 12.04
N ASP A 554 10.81 14.21 11.51
CA ASP A 554 10.94 13.42 10.30
C ASP A 554 11.28 14.30 9.08
N ILE A 555 10.53 15.38 8.84
CA ILE A 555 10.76 16.30 7.73
C ILE A 555 12.19 16.86 7.73
N MET A 556 12.70 17.27 8.90
CA MET A 556 14.05 17.84 9.01
C MET A 556 15.17 16.89 8.57
N GLN A 557 14.93 15.57 8.63
CA GLN A 557 15.88 14.58 8.15
C GLN A 557 16.05 14.57 6.63
N TYR A 558 15.13 15.21 5.87
CA TYR A 558 15.14 15.25 4.41
C TYR A 558 15.37 16.65 3.83
N ILE A 559 15.67 17.66 4.66
CA ILE A 559 15.97 19.01 4.19
C ILE A 559 17.33 19.02 3.49
N PRO A 560 17.40 19.40 2.19
CA PRO A 560 18.66 19.43 1.47
C PRO A 560 19.61 20.51 2.06
N PRO A 561 20.94 20.31 2.01
CA PRO A 561 21.92 21.18 2.63
C PRO A 561 21.81 22.65 2.19
N GLU A 562 21.47 22.91 0.93
CA GLU A 562 21.30 24.25 0.35
C GLU A 562 20.08 25.01 0.89
N ARG A 563 19.12 24.32 1.54
CA ARG A 563 17.91 24.89 2.11
C ARG A 563 17.98 25.07 3.64
N ILE A 564 19.04 24.61 4.29
CA ILE A 564 19.18 24.66 5.77
C ILE A 564 19.08 26.11 6.29
N ASP A 565 19.69 27.07 5.58
CA ASP A 565 19.64 28.49 5.94
C ASP A 565 18.27 29.15 5.77
N ASP A 566 17.37 28.49 5.04
CA ASP A 566 16.00 28.95 4.82
C ASP A 566 15.04 28.51 5.94
N VAL A 567 15.50 27.64 6.84
CA VAL A 567 14.65 27.05 7.88
C VAL A 567 14.47 27.99 9.05
N VAL A 568 13.21 28.23 9.38
CA VAL A 568 12.76 28.86 10.62
C VAL A 568 12.05 27.78 11.43
N TYR A 569 12.73 27.23 12.43
CA TYR A 569 12.15 26.27 13.35
C TYR A 569 11.61 26.98 14.58
N PHE A 570 10.30 27.11 14.67
CA PHE A 570 9.60 27.80 15.75
C PHE A 570 9.07 26.78 16.75
N ASP A 571 9.69 26.73 17.94
CA ASP A 571 9.25 25.94 19.08
C ASP A 571 9.06 26.88 20.31
N PRO A 572 7.83 27.28 20.63
CA PRO A 572 7.55 28.14 21.78
C PRO A 572 8.00 27.53 23.13
N ALA A 573 8.12 26.18 23.20
CA ALA A 573 8.56 25.50 24.41
C ALA A 573 10.09 25.52 24.62
N HIS A 574 10.86 26.07 23.66
CA HIS A 574 12.29 26.27 23.83
C HIS A 574 12.58 27.53 24.67
N THR A 575 12.92 27.33 25.94
CA THR A 575 13.00 28.41 26.94
C THR A 575 14.30 29.18 26.96
N ASP A 576 15.42 28.60 26.48
CA ASP A 576 16.75 29.22 26.60
C ASP A 576 16.90 30.42 25.63
N ARG A 577 16.36 30.31 24.46
CA ARG A 577 16.34 31.35 23.44
C ARG A 577 14.93 31.51 22.85
N PRO A 578 13.98 32.12 23.60
CA PRO A 578 12.61 32.27 23.13
C PRO A 578 12.52 33.14 21.90
N MET A 579 11.75 32.67 20.91
CA MET A 579 11.38 33.44 19.73
C MET A 579 10.12 34.26 20.00
N GLY A 580 10.19 35.55 19.80
CA GLY A 580 9.04 36.42 20.00
C GLY A 580 7.95 36.20 18.95
N LEU A 581 6.69 36.20 19.40
CA LEU A 581 5.50 36.29 18.55
C LEU A 581 4.54 37.33 19.10
N ASN A 582 4.68 38.55 18.62
CA ASN A 582 3.82 39.61 19.07
C ASN A 582 2.44 39.55 18.38
N MET A 583 1.42 39.32 19.19
CA MET A 583 0.06 39.17 18.70
C MET A 583 -0.54 40.48 18.15
N LEU A 584 -0.12 41.63 18.71
CA LEU A 584 -0.58 42.96 18.30
C LEU A 584 0.30 43.62 17.22
N GLU A 585 1.37 42.95 16.77
CA GLU A 585 2.24 43.49 15.71
C GLU A 585 1.52 43.54 14.37
N TYR A 586 1.65 44.64 13.67
CA TYR A 586 1.15 44.85 12.31
C TYR A 586 2.18 45.57 11.46
N ASP A 587 2.05 45.53 10.13
CA ASP A 587 2.90 46.30 9.22
C ASP A 587 2.39 47.74 9.15
N THR A 588 3.20 48.70 9.59
CA THR A 588 2.84 50.13 9.62
C THR A 588 2.54 50.74 8.24
N ARG A 589 2.96 50.05 7.17
CA ARG A 589 2.60 50.43 5.79
C ARG A 589 1.14 50.17 5.46
N PHE A 590 0.48 49.27 6.24
CA PHE A 590 -0.91 48.87 6.07
C PHE A 590 -1.71 49.13 7.36
N PRO A 591 -2.11 50.40 7.63
CA PRO A 591 -2.80 50.79 8.88
C PRO A 591 -4.11 50.01 9.14
N GLU A 592 -4.78 49.57 8.08
CA GLU A 592 -6.00 48.75 8.13
C GLU A 592 -5.78 47.41 8.86
N GLN A 593 -4.55 46.87 8.92
CA GLN A 593 -4.20 45.65 9.64
C GLN A 593 -4.46 45.80 11.15
N LYS A 594 -4.49 46.98 11.73
CA LYS A 594 -4.84 47.18 13.15
C LYS A 594 -6.22 46.59 13.44
N SER A 595 -7.22 46.94 12.63
CA SER A 595 -8.58 46.46 12.81
C SER A 595 -8.65 44.94 12.61
N PHE A 596 -7.92 44.42 11.62
CA PHE A 596 -7.84 42.99 11.36
C PHE A 596 -7.25 42.22 12.58
N VAL A 597 -6.12 42.68 13.12
CA VAL A 597 -5.48 42.05 14.30
C VAL A 597 -6.41 42.02 15.50
N VAL A 598 -7.11 43.12 15.78
CA VAL A 598 -8.05 43.20 16.92
C VAL A 598 -9.24 42.27 16.73
N ASN A 599 -9.78 42.18 15.50
CA ASN A 599 -10.88 41.29 15.18
C ASN A 599 -10.46 39.81 15.29
N GLU A 600 -9.27 39.49 14.75
CA GLU A 600 -8.71 38.13 14.82
C GLU A 600 -8.53 37.66 16.27
N LEU A 601 -7.93 38.51 17.13
CA LEU A 601 -7.77 38.19 18.56
C LEU A 601 -9.13 38.02 19.26
N MET A 602 -10.12 38.83 18.91
CA MET A 602 -11.47 38.62 19.44
C MET A 602 -12.07 37.26 19.02
N GLY A 603 -11.90 36.90 17.75
CA GLY A 603 -12.31 35.57 17.25
C GLY A 603 -11.60 34.44 17.97
N ILE A 604 -10.29 34.59 18.21
CA ILE A 604 -9.47 33.64 18.97
C ILE A 604 -9.97 33.49 20.40
N PHE A 605 -10.19 34.61 21.11
CA PHE A 605 -10.71 34.55 22.49
C PHE A 605 -12.14 33.98 22.56
N ASN A 606 -12.98 34.29 21.57
CA ASN A 606 -14.31 33.69 21.48
C ASN A 606 -14.23 32.16 21.36
N LYS A 607 -13.29 31.65 20.57
CA LYS A 607 -13.09 30.23 20.40
C LYS A 607 -12.48 29.53 21.65
N LEU A 608 -11.49 30.15 22.29
CA LEU A 608 -10.79 29.57 23.42
C LEU A 608 -11.61 29.61 24.73
N PHE A 609 -12.48 30.61 24.90
CA PHE A 609 -13.15 30.90 26.19
C PHE A 609 -14.68 30.94 26.10
N ASP A 610 -15.29 30.56 24.98
CA ASP A 610 -16.73 30.65 24.74
C ASP A 610 -17.34 31.98 25.20
N MET A 611 -16.81 33.08 24.70
CA MET A 611 -17.16 34.43 25.13
C MET A 611 -18.65 34.79 24.90
N LYS A 612 -19.36 34.05 24.00
CA LYS A 612 -20.80 34.24 23.81
C LYS A 612 -21.61 33.90 25.08
N ALA A 613 -21.16 32.93 25.86
CA ALA A 613 -21.80 32.53 27.11
C ALA A 613 -21.29 33.31 28.32
N GLY A 614 -20.06 33.81 28.36
CA GLY A 614 -19.42 34.35 29.56
C GLY A 614 -18.72 35.72 29.41
N GLY A 615 -18.57 36.32 28.20
CA GLY A 615 -17.76 37.51 27.96
C GLY A 615 -18.54 38.83 27.79
N GLY A 616 -19.65 38.80 27.16
CA GLY A 616 -20.53 39.93 26.95
C GLY A 616 -19.91 41.13 26.17
N ALA A 617 -20.77 42.07 25.79
CA ALA A 617 -20.38 43.24 25.02
C ALA A 617 -19.34 44.15 25.70
N MET A 618 -19.26 44.09 27.04
CA MET A 618 -18.32 44.91 27.83
C MET A 618 -16.88 44.46 27.64
N PHE A 619 -16.62 43.15 27.67
CA PHE A 619 -15.28 42.64 27.38
C PHE A 619 -14.81 43.08 25.99
N GLU A 620 -15.65 42.85 24.97
CA GLU A 620 -15.33 43.18 23.61
C GLU A 620 -15.03 44.68 23.46
N GLN A 621 -15.86 45.56 24.04
CA GLN A 621 -15.71 46.99 23.97
C GLN A 621 -14.39 47.46 24.61
N TYR A 622 -14.10 47.01 25.83
CA TYR A 622 -12.87 47.42 26.52
C TYR A 622 -11.63 46.80 25.91
N PHE A 623 -11.67 45.52 25.51
CA PHE A 623 -10.55 44.88 24.83
C PHE A 623 -10.19 45.58 23.51
N ARG A 624 -11.19 45.85 22.65
CA ARG A 624 -10.98 46.52 21.35
C ARG A 624 -10.35 47.88 21.50
N ASN A 625 -10.85 48.70 22.44
CA ASN A 625 -10.35 50.03 22.66
C ASN A 625 -8.98 50.04 23.37
N SER A 626 -8.71 49.09 24.25
CA SER A 626 -7.39 48.91 24.87
C SER A 626 -6.34 48.46 23.88
N ALA A 627 -6.62 47.40 23.11
CA ALA A 627 -5.72 46.88 22.07
C ALA A 627 -5.46 47.95 21.00
N GLY A 628 -6.51 48.64 20.53
CA GLY A 628 -6.38 49.75 19.57
C GLY A 628 -5.49 50.86 20.12
N LEU A 629 -5.66 51.30 21.38
CA LEU A 629 -4.83 52.33 22.00
C LEU A 629 -3.36 51.90 22.16
N VAL A 630 -3.15 50.66 22.58
CA VAL A 630 -1.79 50.05 22.71
C VAL A 630 -1.04 50.11 21.38
N MET A 631 -1.70 49.81 20.26
CA MET A 631 -1.13 49.78 18.92
C MET A 631 -0.84 51.15 18.30
N GLU A 632 -1.38 52.26 18.86
CA GLU A 632 -1.15 53.64 18.34
C GLU A 632 0.30 54.10 18.50
N HIS A 633 1.02 53.64 19.50
CA HIS A 633 2.43 53.99 19.73
C HIS A 633 3.23 52.72 20.12
N PRO A 634 3.69 51.94 19.14
CA PRO A 634 4.39 50.65 19.37
C PRO A 634 5.66 50.82 20.24
N GLU A 635 6.41 51.91 20.12
CA GLU A 635 7.67 52.13 20.83
C GLU A 635 7.50 52.10 22.34
N SER A 636 6.36 52.48 22.89
CA SER A 636 6.08 52.46 24.34
C SER A 636 5.51 51.14 24.85
N GLY A 637 5.53 50.13 24.00
CA GLY A 637 4.96 48.80 24.27
C GLY A 637 3.67 48.55 23.46
N ASN A 638 3.62 47.38 22.81
CA ASN A 638 2.53 47.00 21.90
C ASN A 638 2.20 45.53 22.02
N THR A 639 2.23 44.95 23.24
CA THR A 639 1.93 43.55 23.48
C THR A 639 0.66 43.39 24.36
N LEU A 640 0.25 42.16 24.61
CA LEU A 640 -0.85 41.85 25.52
C LEU A 640 -0.63 42.38 26.96
N LEU A 641 0.66 42.51 27.38
CA LEU A 641 1.01 43.11 28.68
C LEU A 641 0.49 44.55 28.83
N GLU A 642 0.65 45.36 27.78
CA GLU A 642 0.29 46.75 27.83
C GLU A 642 -1.24 46.99 27.83
N ILE A 643 -2.04 45.97 27.44
CA ILE A 643 -3.50 46.05 27.58
C ILE A 643 -3.89 46.18 29.05
N GLY A 644 -3.31 45.37 29.94
CA GLY A 644 -3.51 45.45 31.41
C GLY A 644 -3.09 46.82 31.94
N ARG A 645 -1.94 47.32 31.47
CA ARG A 645 -1.43 48.67 31.88
C ARG A 645 -2.32 49.81 31.42
N VAL A 646 -2.85 49.80 30.22
CA VAL A 646 -3.81 50.84 29.76
C VAL A 646 -5.06 50.87 30.65
N LEU A 647 -5.50 49.74 31.16
CA LEU A 647 -6.65 49.66 32.06
C LEU A 647 -6.31 50.15 33.48
N GLY A 648 -5.17 49.78 34.04
CA GLY A 648 -4.81 50.03 35.46
C GLY A 648 -3.89 51.18 35.73
N ASP A 649 -3.11 51.69 34.73
CA ASP A 649 -2.15 52.80 34.90
C ASP A 649 -2.60 54.01 34.11
N LYS A 650 -3.14 54.99 34.83
CA LYS A 650 -3.60 56.24 34.24
C LYS A 650 -2.48 57.00 33.51
N SER A 651 -1.30 57.05 34.09
CA SER A 651 -0.15 57.78 33.51
C SER A 651 0.27 57.17 32.17
N PHE A 652 0.30 55.81 32.09
CA PHE A 652 0.56 55.07 30.86
C PHE A 652 -0.55 55.28 29.83
N ARG A 653 -1.81 55.22 30.27
CA ARG A 653 -2.99 55.45 29.40
C ARG A 653 -2.96 56.89 28.83
N ASP A 654 -2.72 57.89 29.65
CA ASP A 654 -2.63 59.32 29.23
C ASP A 654 -1.48 59.54 28.23
N MET A 655 -0.34 58.87 28.47
CA MET A 655 0.80 58.89 27.54
C MET A 655 0.37 58.29 26.18
N LYS A 656 -0.24 57.12 26.17
CA LYS A 656 -0.73 56.50 24.93
C LYS A 656 -1.78 57.37 24.19
N LEU A 657 -2.69 58.01 24.94
CA LEU A 657 -3.74 58.91 24.39
C LEU A 657 -3.17 60.14 23.66
N ARG A 658 -1.99 60.64 24.09
CA ARG A 658 -1.30 61.76 23.40
C ARG A 658 -0.89 61.38 21.99
N TYR A 659 -0.49 60.15 21.75
CA TYR A 659 -0.09 59.60 20.43
C TYR A 659 -1.26 59.01 19.63
N CYS A 660 -2.42 58.80 20.27
CA CYS A 660 -3.57 58.22 19.61
C CYS A 660 -4.12 59.16 18.52
N THR A 661 -4.25 58.72 17.29
CA THR A 661 -4.81 59.46 16.18
C THR A 661 -6.31 59.17 15.96
N ASN A 662 -6.79 58.02 16.46
CA ASN A 662 -8.18 57.59 16.27
C ASN A 662 -9.13 58.33 17.23
N PRO A 663 -10.04 59.18 16.72
CA PRO A 663 -10.93 59.97 17.56
C PRO A 663 -11.95 59.13 18.34
N ILE A 664 -12.33 57.96 17.81
CA ILE A 664 -13.29 57.03 18.47
C ILE A 664 -12.66 56.43 19.70
N ILE A 665 -11.41 55.99 19.60
CA ILE A 665 -10.65 55.43 20.75
C ILE A 665 -10.47 56.50 21.81
N LYS A 666 -10.07 57.74 21.41
CA LYS A 666 -9.94 58.88 22.34
C LYS A 666 -11.26 59.17 23.07
N GLN A 667 -12.35 59.24 22.33
CA GLN A 667 -13.66 59.55 22.89
C GLN A 667 -14.15 58.44 23.84
N PHE A 668 -13.86 57.17 23.51
CA PHE A 668 -14.18 56.06 24.38
C PHE A 668 -13.50 56.22 25.75
N TRP A 669 -12.19 56.49 25.79
CA TRP A 669 -11.43 56.55 27.04
C TRP A 669 -11.84 57.83 27.85
N ILE A 670 -12.12 58.98 27.20
CA ILE A 670 -12.66 60.17 27.86
C ILE A 670 -14.01 59.86 28.51
N ASN A 671 -14.88 59.13 27.81
CA ASN A 671 -16.18 58.76 28.35
C ASN A 671 -16.07 57.73 29.47
N ALA A 672 -15.22 56.70 29.32
CA ALA A 672 -14.97 55.66 30.32
C ALA A 672 -14.50 56.28 31.65
N GLU A 673 -13.54 57.24 31.59
CA GLU A 673 -13.07 57.96 32.78
C GLU A 673 -14.16 58.82 33.42
N LYS A 674 -15.02 59.51 32.65
CA LYS A 674 -16.12 60.34 33.17
C LYS A 674 -17.22 59.49 33.76
N THR A 675 -17.53 58.32 33.21
CA THR A 675 -18.71 57.54 33.59
C THR A 675 -18.43 56.60 34.78
N THR A 676 -17.26 55.95 34.77
CA THR A 676 -16.90 54.94 35.76
C THR A 676 -15.90 55.42 36.81
N GLY A 677 -15.15 56.50 36.54
CA GLY A 677 -14.03 56.96 37.35
C GLY A 677 -12.87 55.93 37.36
N GLU A 678 -11.76 56.28 38.00
CA GLU A 678 -10.57 55.39 38.08
C GLU A 678 -10.88 54.09 38.82
N GLN A 679 -11.56 54.16 39.96
CA GLN A 679 -11.93 52.99 40.76
C GLN A 679 -12.89 52.05 40.01
N GLY A 680 -13.75 52.60 39.19
CA GLY A 680 -14.64 51.77 38.33
C GLY A 680 -13.91 51.07 37.21
N LEU A 681 -12.91 51.72 36.60
CA LEU A 681 -12.03 51.11 35.60
C LEU A 681 -11.22 49.96 36.20
N GLU A 682 -10.65 50.13 37.40
CA GLU A 682 -9.92 49.10 38.10
C GLU A 682 -10.74 47.84 38.34
N ASN A 683 -12.06 47.91 38.54
CA ASN A 683 -12.95 46.78 38.68
C ASN A 683 -13.08 45.95 37.42
N PHE A 684 -12.84 46.51 36.24
CA PHE A 684 -12.89 45.80 34.95
C PHE A 684 -11.57 45.09 34.61
N ILE A 685 -10.43 45.45 35.25
CA ILE A 685 -9.13 44.91 34.97
C ILE A 685 -9.15 43.36 35.07
N PRO A 686 -9.54 42.74 36.21
CA PRO A 686 -9.52 41.29 36.34
C PRO A 686 -10.45 40.59 35.35
N TYR A 687 -11.56 41.24 35.03
CA TYR A 687 -12.53 40.70 34.07
C TYR A 687 -11.94 40.59 32.66
N ILE A 688 -11.16 41.59 32.23
CA ILE A 688 -10.57 41.63 30.90
C ILE A 688 -9.25 40.85 30.87
N THR A 689 -8.37 41.10 31.86
CA THR A 689 -7.04 40.47 31.88
C THR A 689 -7.07 38.98 32.14
N SER A 690 -8.07 38.46 32.85
CA SER A 690 -8.21 37.04 33.16
C SER A 690 -8.17 36.13 31.93
N LYS A 691 -8.53 36.63 30.75
CA LYS A 691 -8.52 35.86 29.49
C LYS A 691 -7.14 35.69 28.86
N PHE A 692 -6.25 36.65 29.11
CA PHE A 692 -4.88 36.58 28.61
C PHE A 692 -3.82 36.43 29.69
N ASP A 693 -4.18 36.60 30.98
CA ASP A 693 -3.28 36.33 32.10
C ASP A 693 -2.78 34.88 32.12
N VAL A 694 -3.61 33.93 31.65
CA VAL A 694 -3.22 32.53 31.48
C VAL A 694 -1.95 32.38 30.61
N PHE A 695 -1.79 33.22 29.62
CA PHE A 695 -0.64 33.22 28.71
C PHE A 695 0.53 34.04 29.24
N ILE A 696 0.25 35.19 29.86
CA ILE A 696 1.26 36.11 30.34
C ILE A 696 1.90 35.62 31.65
N SER A 697 1.12 35.01 32.55
CA SER A 697 1.62 34.39 33.78
C SER A 697 2.41 33.11 33.55
N ASN A 698 2.24 32.45 32.43
CA ASN A 698 2.94 31.22 32.09
C ASN A 698 4.42 31.49 31.78
N GLU A 699 5.35 30.81 32.47
CA GLU A 699 6.79 31.03 32.33
C GLU A 699 7.36 30.69 30.97
N ILE A 700 6.70 29.82 30.22
CA ILE A 700 7.09 29.43 28.85
C ILE A 700 6.52 30.43 27.83
N MET A 701 5.26 30.80 28.00
CA MET A 701 4.54 31.65 27.05
C MET A 701 4.91 33.12 27.16
N ARG A 702 5.12 33.63 28.39
CA ARG A 702 5.45 35.05 28.63
C ARG A 702 6.62 35.54 27.77
N PRO A 703 7.80 34.87 27.75
CA PRO A 703 8.91 35.30 26.90
C PRO A 703 8.61 35.29 25.40
N VAL A 704 7.62 34.50 24.94
CA VAL A 704 7.21 34.44 23.55
C VAL A 704 6.26 35.57 23.19
N VAL A 705 5.19 35.78 23.97
CA VAL A 705 4.09 36.69 23.59
C VAL A 705 4.33 38.15 24.06
N ALA A 706 5.27 38.38 24.97
CA ALA A 706 5.54 39.71 25.53
C ALA A 706 6.71 40.42 24.86
N GLN A 707 7.35 39.89 23.81
CA GLN A 707 8.32 40.62 23.00
C GLN A 707 7.60 41.62 22.07
N GLN A 708 8.11 42.85 21.97
CA GLN A 708 7.51 43.87 21.14
C GLN A 708 7.58 43.61 19.62
N LYS A 709 8.54 42.79 19.20
CA LYS A 709 8.72 42.39 17.80
C LYS A 709 8.71 40.90 17.70
N SER A 710 8.05 40.40 16.68
CA SER A 710 8.13 38.97 16.31
C SER A 710 9.53 38.65 15.81
N ALA A 711 9.97 37.39 16.05
CA ALA A 711 11.31 36.94 15.71
C ALA A 711 11.57 36.91 14.20
N PHE A 712 10.50 36.85 13.41
CA PHE A 712 10.57 36.76 11.94
C PHE A 712 9.35 37.45 11.31
N ASN A 713 9.54 37.87 10.06
CA ASN A 713 8.47 38.55 9.28
C ASN A 713 7.79 37.53 8.36
N PHE A 714 6.49 37.30 8.52
CA PHE A 714 5.71 36.33 7.74
C PHE A 714 5.68 36.68 6.25
N ARG A 715 5.61 37.97 5.88
CA ARG A 715 5.64 38.40 4.48
C ARG A 715 7.00 38.04 3.83
N GLU A 716 8.11 38.28 4.52
CA GLU A 716 9.45 37.89 4.05
C GLU A 716 9.63 36.41 3.93
N ILE A 717 9.06 35.60 4.86
CA ILE A 717 9.05 34.14 4.79
C ILE A 717 8.35 33.71 3.49
N MET A 718 7.20 34.25 3.19
CA MET A 718 6.41 33.90 2.01
C MET A 718 7.11 34.32 0.71
N ASP A 719 7.59 35.56 0.65
CA ASP A 719 8.17 36.14 -0.57
C ASP A 719 9.53 35.55 -0.91
N ASN A 720 10.31 35.13 0.10
CA ASN A 720 11.62 34.52 -0.06
C ASN A 720 11.56 32.99 -0.02
N LYS A 721 10.36 32.39 -0.12
CA LYS A 721 10.17 30.93 -0.15
C LYS A 721 10.85 30.19 1.00
N LYS A 722 10.84 30.76 2.21
CA LYS A 722 11.43 30.16 3.41
C LYS A 722 10.62 28.95 3.90
N ILE A 723 11.21 28.17 4.76
CA ILE A 723 10.64 26.97 5.37
C ILE A 723 10.33 27.27 6.83
N LEU A 724 9.06 27.41 7.18
CA LEU A 724 8.59 27.65 8.54
C LEU A 724 8.05 26.34 9.14
N LEU A 725 8.78 25.75 10.06
CA LEU A 725 8.39 24.54 10.78
C LEU A 725 7.95 24.93 12.20
N VAL A 726 6.67 24.73 12.50
CA VAL A 726 6.04 25.15 13.75
C VAL A 726 5.74 23.93 14.62
N ASN A 727 6.54 23.72 15.62
CA ASN A 727 6.29 22.71 16.65
C ASN A 727 5.48 23.33 17.80
N LEU A 728 4.19 23.03 17.88
CA LEU A 728 3.35 23.57 18.97
C LEU A 728 3.59 22.89 20.32
N SER A 729 4.34 21.79 20.36
CA SER A 729 4.73 21.10 21.60
C SER A 729 3.58 20.95 22.60
N LYS A 730 2.39 20.54 22.15
CA LYS A 730 1.13 20.50 22.93
C LYS A 730 1.32 19.84 24.31
N GLY A 731 2.16 18.81 24.40
CA GLY A 731 2.49 18.12 25.66
C GLY A 731 3.24 18.96 26.68
N ARG A 732 4.00 20.00 26.24
CA ARG A 732 4.76 20.90 27.10
C ARG A 732 4.05 22.23 27.37
N LEU A 733 3.41 22.79 26.35
CA LEU A 733 2.71 24.07 26.44
C LEU A 733 1.33 23.95 27.08
N GLY A 734 0.70 22.78 27.00
CA GLY A 734 -0.70 22.57 27.27
C GLY A 734 -1.58 23.00 26.09
N GLU A 735 -2.80 22.48 26.05
CA GLU A 735 -3.71 22.61 24.91
C GLU A 735 -4.06 24.06 24.57
N ILE A 736 -4.48 24.84 25.56
CA ILE A 736 -4.90 26.24 25.37
C ILE A 736 -3.78 27.10 24.80
N ASN A 737 -2.54 26.95 25.29
CA ASN A 737 -1.39 27.70 24.80
C ASN A 737 -1.00 27.30 23.38
N ALA A 738 -0.97 25.99 23.09
CA ALA A 738 -0.67 25.48 21.75
C ALA A 738 -1.72 25.98 20.73
N ASN A 739 -3.00 25.90 21.07
CA ASN A 739 -4.07 26.37 20.20
C ASN A 739 -3.99 27.89 19.98
N LEU A 740 -3.71 28.70 21.05
CA LEU A 740 -3.52 30.14 20.90
C LEU A 740 -2.41 30.48 19.89
N ILE A 741 -1.24 29.88 20.04
CA ILE A 741 -0.11 30.11 19.13
C ILE A 741 -0.49 29.72 17.68
N GLY A 742 -1.10 28.54 17.50
CA GLY A 742 -1.53 28.07 16.18
C GLY A 742 -2.55 29.02 15.51
N LEU A 743 -3.55 29.46 16.26
CA LEU A 743 -4.57 30.41 15.80
C LEU A 743 -3.95 31.76 15.40
N VAL A 744 -3.06 32.30 16.22
CA VAL A 744 -2.35 33.57 15.93
C VAL A 744 -1.47 33.43 14.68
N LEU A 745 -0.76 32.31 14.53
CA LEU A 745 0.10 32.05 13.36
C LEU A 745 -0.72 32.03 12.06
N VAL A 746 -1.85 31.33 12.06
CA VAL A 746 -2.76 31.27 10.89
C VAL A 746 -3.25 32.69 10.53
N GLY A 747 -3.69 33.49 11.51
CA GLY A 747 -4.11 34.88 11.28
C GLY A 747 -2.97 35.75 10.73
N LYS A 748 -1.74 35.61 11.25
CA LYS A 748 -0.55 36.32 10.77
C LYS A 748 -0.18 35.95 9.34
N ILE A 749 -0.25 34.67 8.99
CA ILE A 749 0.00 34.16 7.62
C ILE A 749 -1.07 34.74 6.66
N LEU A 750 -2.35 34.73 7.04
CA LEU A 750 -3.40 35.33 6.23
C LEU A 750 -3.14 36.81 6.01
N MET A 751 -2.83 37.58 7.05
CA MET A 751 -2.51 38.96 6.98
C MET A 751 -1.31 39.24 6.05
N ALA A 752 -0.26 38.41 6.16
CA ALA A 752 0.89 38.50 5.26
C ALA A 752 0.51 38.18 3.80
N ALA A 753 -0.35 37.20 3.57
CA ALA A 753 -0.86 36.90 2.22
C ALA A 753 -1.66 38.05 1.65
N LEU A 754 -2.62 38.63 2.41
CA LEU A 754 -3.43 39.76 1.98
C LEU A 754 -2.60 41.00 1.66
N SER A 755 -1.50 41.22 2.41
CA SER A 755 -0.59 42.35 2.14
C SER A 755 0.14 42.27 0.80
N ARG A 756 0.14 41.10 0.13
CA ARG A 756 0.68 40.90 -1.23
C ARG A 756 -0.13 41.63 -2.32
N VAL A 757 -1.23 42.27 -1.96
CA VAL A 757 -2.00 43.10 -2.88
C VAL A 757 -1.15 44.17 -3.56
N ASP A 758 -0.09 44.68 -2.91
CA ASP A 758 0.87 45.66 -3.44
C ASP A 758 1.79 45.10 -4.56
N SER A 759 1.78 43.80 -4.77
CA SER A 759 2.69 43.10 -5.67
C SER A 759 1.96 42.22 -6.68
N LEU A 760 0.65 42.39 -6.89
CA LEU A 760 -0.16 41.54 -7.80
C LEU A 760 0.27 41.64 -9.27
N ASP A 761 0.97 42.73 -9.65
CA ASP A 761 1.54 42.90 -11.00
C ASP A 761 2.72 41.96 -11.27
N LYS A 762 3.26 41.27 -10.24
CA LYS A 762 4.36 40.35 -10.32
C LYS A 762 3.82 38.90 -10.12
N LYS A 763 4.49 37.93 -10.72
CA LYS A 763 4.21 36.52 -10.43
C LYS A 763 4.61 36.23 -8.97
N LEU A 764 3.62 36.16 -8.09
CA LEU A 764 3.84 35.84 -6.68
C LEU A 764 4.36 34.41 -6.51
N PRO A 765 5.40 34.18 -5.71
CA PRO A 765 5.82 32.84 -5.40
C PRO A 765 4.72 32.14 -4.60
N PRO A 766 4.38 30.88 -4.93
CA PRO A 766 3.45 30.10 -4.14
C PRO A 766 4.02 29.84 -2.75
N PHE A 767 3.14 29.81 -1.77
CA PHE A 767 3.45 29.44 -0.39
C PHE A 767 2.40 28.46 0.10
N TYR A 768 2.84 27.34 0.67
CA TYR A 768 1.95 26.27 1.06
C TYR A 768 1.91 26.15 2.59
N LEU A 769 0.71 26.35 3.14
CA LEU A 769 0.42 26.23 4.56
C LEU A 769 -0.19 24.86 4.84
N TYR A 770 0.52 24.02 5.55
CA TYR A 770 0.08 22.70 6.00
C TYR A 770 -0.30 22.75 7.47
N ILE A 771 -1.47 22.27 7.78
CA ILE A 771 -2.00 22.22 9.14
C ILE A 771 -2.47 20.81 9.43
N ASP A 772 -1.75 20.10 10.31
CA ASP A 772 -2.24 18.87 10.88
C ASP A 772 -3.11 19.15 12.10
N GLU A 773 -4.09 18.28 12.37
CA GLU A 773 -5.13 18.49 13.40
C GLU A 773 -5.80 19.89 13.28
N PHE A 774 -6.21 20.20 12.07
CA PHE A 774 -6.73 21.51 11.63
C PHE A 774 -7.84 22.09 12.52
N GLN A 775 -8.69 21.24 13.13
CA GLN A 775 -9.76 21.69 14.02
C GLN A 775 -9.27 22.52 15.22
N ASN A 776 -8.01 22.31 15.65
CA ASN A 776 -7.44 23.02 16.78
C ASN A 776 -7.12 24.50 16.48
N VAL A 777 -6.90 24.82 15.18
CA VAL A 777 -6.45 26.13 14.75
C VAL A 777 -7.39 26.78 13.72
N SER A 778 -8.66 26.35 13.66
CA SER A 778 -9.64 26.87 12.74
C SER A 778 -10.39 28.08 13.31
N THR A 779 -10.33 29.24 12.63
CA THR A 779 -11.08 30.47 12.89
C THR A 779 -11.80 30.91 11.62
N ASP A 780 -12.55 32.02 11.69
CA ASP A 780 -13.17 32.65 10.51
C ASP A 780 -12.14 33.03 9.44
N SER A 781 -10.88 33.28 9.84
CA SER A 781 -9.77 33.52 8.93
C SER A 781 -9.51 32.37 7.98
N ILE A 782 -9.74 31.13 8.40
CA ILE A 782 -9.65 29.97 7.52
C ILE A 782 -10.66 30.04 6.38
N SER A 783 -11.91 30.41 6.66
CA SER A 783 -12.95 30.59 5.64
C SER A 783 -12.55 31.66 4.63
N GLN A 784 -11.90 32.74 5.10
CA GLN A 784 -11.37 33.78 4.24
C GLN A 784 -10.17 33.30 3.41
N ILE A 785 -9.25 32.51 4.00
CA ILE A 785 -8.15 31.88 3.25
C ILE A 785 -8.72 31.03 2.12
N LEU A 786 -9.68 30.17 2.42
CA LEU A 786 -10.28 29.25 1.45
C LEU A 786 -10.97 29.99 0.29
N SER A 787 -11.55 31.15 0.52
CA SER A 787 -12.28 31.89 -0.51
C SER A 787 -11.40 32.84 -1.31
N GLU A 788 -10.35 33.47 -0.71
CA GLU A 788 -9.66 34.62 -1.30
C GLU A 788 -8.15 34.44 -1.48
N ALA A 789 -7.48 33.61 -0.67
CA ALA A 789 -6.02 33.61 -0.57
C ALA A 789 -5.29 33.07 -1.81
N ARG A 790 -5.98 32.32 -2.67
CA ARG A 790 -5.44 31.79 -3.93
C ARG A 790 -4.80 32.91 -4.80
N LYS A 791 -5.45 34.04 -4.93
CA LYS A 791 -4.96 35.18 -5.76
C LYS A 791 -3.67 35.82 -5.20
N TYR A 792 -3.39 35.58 -3.91
CA TYR A 792 -2.16 36.02 -3.24
C TYR A 792 -1.09 34.96 -3.15
N GLY A 793 -1.28 33.83 -3.83
CA GLY A 793 -0.32 32.74 -3.90
C GLY A 793 -0.25 31.86 -2.62
N LEU A 794 -1.28 31.85 -1.78
CA LEU A 794 -1.35 31.01 -0.59
C LEU A 794 -2.22 29.78 -0.83
N GLY A 795 -1.64 28.58 -0.72
CA GLY A 795 -2.33 27.29 -0.76
C GLY A 795 -2.46 26.70 0.63
N LEU A 796 -3.67 26.35 1.06
CA LEU A 796 -3.96 25.73 2.35
C LEU A 796 -4.14 24.23 2.21
N HIS A 797 -3.40 23.45 3.02
CA HIS A 797 -3.44 22.00 3.09
C HIS A 797 -3.85 21.61 4.51
N MET A 798 -5.00 20.97 4.65
CA MET A 798 -5.62 20.69 5.94
C MET A 798 -5.80 19.19 6.15
N ALA A 799 -5.46 18.70 7.33
CA ALA A 799 -5.77 17.35 7.75
C ALA A 799 -6.47 17.32 9.11
N HIS A 800 -7.46 16.44 9.25
CA HIS A 800 -8.09 16.15 10.55
C HIS A 800 -8.77 14.79 10.58
N GLN A 801 -9.40 14.44 11.72
CA GLN A 801 -9.88 13.07 11.97
C GLN A 801 -11.36 12.91 11.73
N PHE A 802 -12.21 13.86 12.15
CA PHE A 802 -13.68 13.73 12.12
C PHE A 802 -14.35 15.04 11.66
N ILE A 803 -15.27 14.95 10.72
CA ILE A 803 -16.00 16.13 10.19
C ILE A 803 -16.79 16.85 11.28
N ALA A 804 -17.33 16.10 12.25
CA ALA A 804 -18.10 16.66 13.36
C ALA A 804 -17.32 17.62 14.29
N GLN A 805 -15.97 17.64 14.20
CA GLN A 805 -15.12 18.58 14.94
C GLN A 805 -15.10 19.99 14.34
N LEU A 806 -15.62 20.18 13.13
CA LEU A 806 -15.64 21.48 12.45
C LEU A 806 -16.94 22.22 12.71
N ASP A 807 -16.80 23.51 13.00
CA ASP A 807 -17.95 24.42 13.02
C ASP A 807 -18.64 24.46 11.63
N GLU A 808 -19.97 24.61 11.58
CA GLU A 808 -20.72 24.53 10.33
C GLU A 808 -20.22 25.51 9.26
N GLY A 809 -19.91 26.75 9.63
CA GLY A 809 -19.37 27.74 8.68
C GLY A 809 -18.03 27.35 8.07
N ILE A 810 -17.16 26.72 8.85
CA ILE A 810 -15.85 26.21 8.39
C ILE A 810 -16.04 24.97 7.52
N LYS A 811 -16.93 24.07 7.92
CA LYS A 811 -17.30 22.89 7.14
C LYS A 811 -17.78 23.29 5.74
N ASP A 812 -18.74 24.22 5.66
CA ASP A 812 -19.26 24.70 4.38
C ASP A 812 -18.17 25.37 3.53
N ALA A 813 -17.28 26.15 4.14
CA ALA A 813 -16.16 26.78 3.45
C ALA A 813 -15.18 25.74 2.91
N VAL A 814 -14.83 24.69 3.66
CA VAL A 814 -13.95 23.59 3.22
C VAL A 814 -14.58 22.86 2.05
N PHE A 815 -15.80 22.36 2.22
CA PHE A 815 -16.45 21.55 1.17
C PHE A 815 -16.88 22.36 -0.05
N GLY A 816 -17.01 23.67 0.06
CA GLY A 816 -17.33 24.57 -1.05
C GLY A 816 -16.12 25.03 -1.87
N ASN A 817 -14.96 25.21 -1.26
CA ASN A 817 -13.80 25.86 -1.89
C ASN A 817 -12.60 24.95 -2.15
N VAL A 818 -12.50 23.79 -1.47
CA VAL A 818 -11.34 22.90 -1.64
C VAL A 818 -11.42 22.17 -2.97
N GLY A 819 -10.34 22.24 -3.73
CA GLY A 819 -10.24 21.63 -5.06
C GLY A 819 -9.84 20.16 -5.04
N THR A 820 -9.08 19.72 -4.03
CA THR A 820 -8.62 18.34 -3.90
C THR A 820 -8.94 17.78 -2.53
N MET A 821 -9.66 16.67 -2.52
CA MET A 821 -10.06 15.94 -1.30
C MET A 821 -9.50 14.53 -1.31
N VAL A 822 -8.89 14.15 -0.20
CA VAL A 822 -8.33 12.82 0.04
C VAL A 822 -9.00 12.24 1.27
N THR A 823 -9.55 11.05 1.14
CA THR A 823 -10.10 10.30 2.27
C THR A 823 -9.31 9.02 2.48
N PHE A 824 -8.77 8.88 3.68
CA PHE A 824 -8.30 7.62 4.24
C PHE A 824 -9.49 6.92 4.90
N ARG A 825 -9.25 5.81 5.62
CA ARG A 825 -10.30 5.15 6.38
C ARG A 825 -10.89 6.09 7.45
N ILE A 826 -12.22 6.23 7.46
CA ILE A 826 -12.98 7.08 8.38
C ILE A 826 -14.17 6.31 9.00
N SER A 827 -14.87 6.97 9.93
CA SER A 827 -16.10 6.45 10.56
C SER A 827 -17.27 6.34 9.56
N SER A 828 -18.31 5.58 9.91
CA SER A 828 -19.49 5.42 9.04
C SER A 828 -20.22 6.74 8.78
N GLU A 829 -20.32 7.62 9.78
CA GLU A 829 -20.99 8.92 9.64
C GLU A 829 -20.24 9.83 8.67
N ASP A 830 -18.92 9.93 8.83
CA ASP A 830 -18.08 10.71 7.94
C ASP A 830 -18.05 10.11 6.53
N ALA A 831 -18.04 8.75 6.42
CA ALA A 831 -18.07 8.05 5.14
C ALA A 831 -19.34 8.35 4.34
N GLN A 832 -20.52 8.35 4.99
CA GLN A 832 -21.79 8.74 4.37
C GLN A 832 -21.77 10.20 3.88
N TYR A 833 -21.11 11.09 4.62
CA TYR A 833 -20.97 12.49 4.22
C TYR A 833 -20.04 12.62 2.99
N MET A 834 -18.91 11.92 3.01
CA MET A 834 -17.90 11.97 1.94
C MET A 834 -18.34 11.25 0.67
N GLU A 835 -19.19 10.23 0.77
CA GLU A 835 -19.66 9.40 -0.35
C GLU A 835 -20.12 10.23 -1.55
N LYS A 836 -20.85 11.33 -1.31
CA LYS A 836 -21.37 12.23 -2.37
C LYS A 836 -20.27 12.79 -3.30
N ARG A 837 -19.05 12.86 -2.81
CA ARG A 837 -17.89 13.32 -3.60
C ARG A 837 -17.21 12.20 -4.39
N PHE A 838 -17.37 10.96 -3.93
CA PHE A 838 -16.68 9.81 -4.49
C PHE A 838 -17.56 8.91 -5.38
N LEU A 839 -18.89 9.12 -5.36
CA LEU A 839 -19.79 8.45 -6.28
C LEU A 839 -19.51 8.86 -7.74
N PRO A 840 -19.73 7.95 -8.73
CA PRO A 840 -20.19 6.56 -8.56
C PRO A 840 -19.07 5.55 -8.29
N GLN A 841 -17.80 5.98 -8.22
CA GLN A 841 -16.64 5.08 -8.13
C GLN A 841 -16.58 4.34 -6.79
N PHE A 842 -16.82 5.06 -5.68
CA PHE A 842 -16.68 4.52 -4.33
C PHE A 842 -17.90 4.85 -3.47
N THR A 843 -18.31 3.86 -2.67
CA THR A 843 -19.40 3.97 -1.70
C THR A 843 -18.87 4.25 -0.28
N SER A 844 -19.76 4.56 0.64
CA SER A 844 -19.42 4.71 2.07
C SER A 844 -18.78 3.44 2.65
N ASP A 845 -19.25 2.26 2.23
CA ASP A 845 -18.67 0.98 2.65
C ASP A 845 -17.23 0.81 2.14
N ASP A 846 -16.94 1.24 0.91
CA ASP A 846 -15.57 1.23 0.37
C ASP A 846 -14.65 2.14 1.18
N ILE A 847 -15.13 3.33 1.56
CA ILE A 847 -14.36 4.32 2.34
C ILE A 847 -14.01 3.79 3.74
N MET A 848 -14.92 3.07 4.39
CA MET A 848 -14.68 2.48 5.72
C MET A 848 -13.63 1.36 5.73
N LYS A 849 -13.34 0.76 4.58
CA LYS A 849 -12.46 -0.40 4.46
C LYS A 849 -11.09 -0.07 3.87
N ILE A 850 -10.77 1.19 3.63
CA ILE A 850 -9.49 1.61 3.07
C ILE A 850 -8.34 1.12 3.97
N PRO A 851 -7.33 0.40 3.43
CA PRO A 851 -6.14 0.00 4.17
C PRO A 851 -5.29 1.20 4.60
N ASN A 852 -4.40 1.01 5.59
CA ASN A 852 -3.46 2.05 5.97
C ASN A 852 -2.56 2.43 4.80
N PHE A 853 -2.17 3.70 4.72
CA PHE A 853 -1.38 4.30 3.64
C PHE A 853 -2.03 4.29 2.25
N ASN A 854 -3.30 3.85 2.16
CA ASN A 854 -4.14 3.96 0.97
C ASN A 854 -5.21 5.00 1.19
N ALA A 855 -5.65 5.65 0.10
CA ALA A 855 -6.68 6.67 0.16
C ALA A 855 -7.48 6.74 -1.14
N TYR A 856 -8.69 7.27 -1.07
CA TYR A 856 -9.43 7.71 -2.25
C TYR A 856 -9.25 9.21 -2.44
N ILE A 857 -9.06 9.61 -3.67
CA ILE A 857 -8.83 11.01 -4.04
C ILE A 857 -9.84 11.48 -5.09
N GLN A 858 -10.38 12.66 -4.85
CA GLN A 858 -11.07 13.47 -5.84
C GLN A 858 -10.29 14.77 -6.00
N MET A 859 -9.66 14.96 -7.16
CA MET A 859 -8.75 16.07 -7.37
C MET A 859 -9.07 16.89 -8.61
N ILE A 860 -8.53 18.09 -8.65
CA ILE A 860 -8.46 18.89 -9.87
C ILE A 860 -7.14 18.57 -10.57
N GLY A 861 -7.23 18.26 -11.85
CA GLY A 861 -6.09 18.10 -12.74
C GLY A 861 -6.19 19.01 -13.95
N ASN A 862 -5.14 19.79 -14.20
CA ASN A 862 -5.11 20.77 -15.29
C ASN A 862 -6.33 21.73 -15.29
N GLY A 863 -6.75 22.14 -14.10
CA GLY A 863 -7.87 23.08 -13.90
C GLY A 863 -9.27 22.46 -13.94
N SER A 864 -9.41 21.16 -14.22
CA SER A 864 -10.70 20.47 -14.32
C SER A 864 -10.83 19.36 -13.25
N PRO A 865 -12.03 19.11 -12.71
CA PRO A 865 -12.27 18.00 -11.80
C PRO A 865 -12.03 16.66 -12.49
N LEU A 866 -11.33 15.75 -11.82
CA LEU A 866 -11.13 14.37 -12.24
C LEU A 866 -12.12 13.44 -11.56
N ALA A 867 -12.44 12.32 -12.22
CA ALA A 867 -13.19 11.24 -11.57
C ALA A 867 -12.36 10.68 -10.38
N PRO A 868 -13.01 10.31 -9.29
CA PRO A 868 -12.32 9.74 -8.13
C PRO A 868 -11.57 8.45 -8.44
N PHE A 869 -10.40 8.25 -7.83
CA PHE A 869 -9.59 7.06 -7.94
C PHE A 869 -8.83 6.77 -6.63
N ASN A 870 -8.25 5.61 -6.50
CA ASN A 870 -7.45 5.24 -5.33
C ASN A 870 -5.97 5.62 -5.52
N ILE A 871 -5.31 5.93 -4.42
CA ILE A 871 -3.87 6.14 -4.36
C ILE A 871 -3.25 5.39 -3.17
N GLU A 872 -2.00 5.02 -3.33
CA GLU A 872 -1.11 4.55 -2.27
C GLU A 872 -0.04 5.62 -2.04
N THR A 873 0.19 5.99 -0.77
CA THR A 873 1.25 6.94 -0.41
C THR A 873 2.63 6.30 -0.55
N LEU A 874 3.65 7.13 -0.77
CA LEU A 874 5.02 6.65 -1.02
C LEU A 874 5.93 6.97 0.17
N PRO A 875 6.97 6.16 0.42
CA PRO A 875 7.98 6.46 1.44
C PRO A 875 8.70 7.79 1.16
N LEU A 876 9.18 8.47 2.21
CA LEU A 876 9.86 9.76 2.07
C LEU A 876 11.18 9.65 1.30
N GLU A 877 11.84 8.50 1.41
CA GLU A 877 13.07 8.15 0.70
C GLU A 877 12.91 8.18 -0.82
N HIS A 878 11.69 7.95 -1.30
CA HIS A 878 11.37 8.07 -2.73
C HIS A 878 11.61 9.49 -3.26
N PHE A 879 11.44 10.51 -2.42
CA PHE A 879 11.48 11.92 -2.83
C PHE A 879 12.79 12.61 -2.50
N ALA A 880 13.43 12.27 -1.39
CA ALA A 880 14.66 12.92 -0.95
C ALA A 880 15.55 11.96 -0.16
N LYS A 881 16.85 12.20 -0.24
CA LYS A 881 17.86 11.43 0.49
C LYS A 881 17.86 11.84 1.97
N LYS A 882 17.89 10.87 2.86
CA LYS A 882 17.92 11.08 4.30
C LYS A 882 19.26 11.65 4.74
N ASN A 883 19.24 12.69 5.56
CA ASN A 883 20.43 13.32 6.10
C ASN A 883 21.12 12.44 7.17
N PRO A 884 22.44 12.58 7.36
CA PRO A 884 23.14 11.93 8.46
C PRO A 884 22.55 12.28 9.84
N ARG A 885 22.70 11.37 10.79
CA ARG A 885 22.27 11.61 12.19
C ARG A 885 22.84 12.91 12.75
N GLY A 886 22.00 13.69 13.45
CA GLY A 886 22.37 14.94 14.11
C GLY A 886 22.21 16.21 13.24
N VAL A 887 21.87 16.11 11.96
CA VAL A 887 21.59 17.30 11.12
C VAL A 887 20.36 18.05 11.61
N SER A 888 19.29 17.35 11.98
CA SER A 888 18.07 17.97 12.54
C SER A 888 18.35 18.84 13.75
N GLU A 889 19.19 18.37 14.68
CA GLU A 889 19.57 19.14 15.86
C GLU A 889 20.37 20.39 15.51
N LYS A 890 21.29 20.29 14.53
CA LYS A 890 22.04 21.46 14.05
C LYS A 890 21.13 22.50 13.41
N ILE A 891 20.11 22.08 12.65
CA ILE A 891 19.11 22.98 12.07
C ILE A 891 18.35 23.73 13.16
N LYS A 892 17.89 23.04 14.21
CA LYS A 892 17.22 23.68 15.36
C LYS A 892 18.12 24.69 16.04
N GLN A 893 19.36 24.32 16.36
CA GLN A 893 20.31 25.21 17.02
C GLN A 893 20.60 26.44 16.18
N LEU A 894 20.81 26.28 14.87
CA LEU A 894 21.00 27.40 13.95
C LEU A 894 19.79 28.34 13.95
N SER A 895 18.58 27.80 13.90
CA SER A 895 17.35 28.57 13.93
C SER A 895 17.17 29.31 15.27
N TYR A 896 17.42 28.66 16.41
CA TYR A 896 17.38 29.31 17.72
C TYR A 896 18.42 30.42 17.85
N PHE A 897 19.60 30.24 17.31
CA PHE A 897 20.65 31.25 17.34
C PHE A 897 20.28 32.46 16.46
N LYS A 898 19.71 32.21 15.29
CA LYS A 898 19.38 33.23 14.30
C LYS A 898 18.16 34.07 14.68
N PHE A 899 17.13 33.45 15.25
CA PHE A 899 15.83 34.06 15.50
C PHE A 899 15.50 34.22 16.99
N GLY A 900 16.07 33.43 17.87
CA GLY A 900 15.80 33.50 19.31
C GLY A 900 16.71 34.48 20.02
N ARG A 901 16.20 35.20 21.04
CA ARG A 901 16.94 36.08 21.92
C ARG A 901 17.30 35.37 23.21
N ASP A 902 18.39 35.79 23.87
CA ASP A 902 18.72 35.27 25.17
C ASP A 902 17.59 35.50 26.19
N ARG A 903 17.22 34.47 26.95
CA ARG A 903 16.09 34.54 27.89
C ARG A 903 16.23 35.66 28.91
N LYS A 904 17.46 35.84 29.47
CA LYS A 904 17.70 36.87 30.48
C LYS A 904 17.50 38.27 29.93
N GLU A 905 17.90 38.49 28.69
CA GLU A 905 17.67 39.78 28.03
C GLU A 905 16.17 40.06 27.79
N VAL A 906 15.45 39.01 27.34
CA VAL A 906 13.98 39.11 27.13
C VAL A 906 13.25 39.40 28.43
N GLU A 907 13.58 38.66 29.51
CA GLU A 907 12.96 38.88 30.83
C GLU A 907 13.30 40.25 31.39
N ALA A 908 14.55 40.75 31.20
CA ALA A 908 14.96 42.09 31.61
C ALA A 908 14.19 43.17 30.80
N ASP A 909 13.94 42.97 29.52
CA ASP A 909 13.12 43.87 28.69
C ASP A 909 11.66 43.93 29.13
N ILE A 910 11.10 42.74 29.47
CA ILE A 910 9.74 42.66 30.00
C ILE A 910 9.64 43.39 31.34
N MET A 911 10.56 43.14 32.24
CA MET A 911 10.58 43.79 33.56
C MET A 911 10.68 45.32 33.47
N ARG A 912 11.54 45.86 32.60
CA ARG A 912 11.67 47.30 32.38
C ARG A 912 10.36 47.96 31.90
N ARG A 913 9.55 47.22 31.15
CA ARG A 913 8.24 47.72 30.67
C ARG A 913 7.14 47.55 31.70
N TYR A 914 7.27 46.60 32.63
CA TYR A 914 6.28 46.31 33.64
C TYR A 914 6.40 47.28 34.84
N MET A 915 7.64 47.70 35.15
CA MET A 915 7.94 48.74 36.16
C MET A 915 7.75 50.14 35.56
#